data_4a59704a32f6f43c3c8a697748bac45e
#
_entry.id   4a59704a32f6f43c3c8a697748bac45e
#
_cell.length_a   1.000
_cell.length_b   1.000
_cell.length_c   1.000
_cell.angle_alpha   90.00
_cell.angle_beta   90.00
_cell.angle_gamma   90.00
#
_symmetry.space_group_name_H-M   'P 1'
#
loop_
_entity.id
_entity.type
_entity.pdbx_description
1 polymer ?
#
loop_
_entity_poly.entity_id
_entity_poly.type
_entity_poly.pdbx_seq_one_letter_code
_entity_poly.pdbx_strand_id
1 'polypeptide(L)'
;MRNIQEIFIDDLKSIYKNFLVCIVVVFLMFIPSIYAWFNIVASWDPYANTEGILVGVANNDKGAELNGKAVNIGKEVMEGLKENKDLGWRFTSEKEAIEKVEKGDYYASIIIPENFSEHIATIMTDDPKKAEIDYYVNEKINSIAPKITAAGANSIVDNVSKTFIKSASGSILAIFNELGITLQNELPTIQKMKNMVYLLEAELPELEQNIKTVQTHVKKAEDIIKRVNDGLNSIEGITSQKDKLVSDVSSYVDSTRQAFEGISPLLKKDIANIRSDNESVLVLANRLTGQGLTGNEYDQLVEQGITRINKELYLLDSMYNLLVRVNQFNENNVLQPEIQLVDELRDNASDQLQALNSRSFGNLIELGRNNDQVLARFQESYSKETGPKFNEIWNETETILNNVQLTMEEGTKVLPEVRTLLNETNRTLETRTGDIDKLQNKFPEIETKIKALASKMREFDKSYNMEEVIDLLRNDIEQESEFFSEPVLLNKHSLFPIPNYGSAMSPFFTALSLWVGGTILISMLSVGVSQKVYSPYQIYIGRYLIFFIIGVMQALSVSIGNIVLIGVYVADKFEYILFSVLISTVFTLIVYTFVSVLGNVGKGISVVLMVLQISSSGGTFPIQVTPPFFQHINPFLPFTYAVGLLRESVGGITWSVAGKDIFILILFLLITFILGVILKKPLHARTQKMKDKLYGSRIF
;
A
#
# COMPACT_ATOMS: atom_id res chain seq x y z
N MET A 1 -35.54 -46.62 29.25
CA MET A 1 -34.19 -46.82 28.70
C MET A 1 -34.08 -48.13 27.92
N ARG A 2 -34.57 -49.25 28.44
CA ARG A 2 -34.47 -50.57 27.77
C ARG A 2 -35.01 -50.58 26.32
N ASN A 3 -36.17 -50.02 26.05
CA ASN A 3 -36.75 -49.96 24.71
C ASN A 3 -35.91 -49.10 23.70
N ILE A 4 -35.24 -48.05 24.18
CA ILE A 4 -34.34 -47.23 23.38
C ILE A 4 -33.13 -48.04 22.94
N GLN A 5 -32.55 -48.80 23.88
CA GLN A 5 -31.43 -49.72 23.59
C GLN A 5 -31.83 -50.85 22.64
N GLU A 6 -33.04 -51.40 22.79
CA GLU A 6 -33.59 -52.43 21.93
C GLU A 6 -33.68 -51.93 20.48
N ILE A 7 -34.25 -50.72 20.24
CA ILE A 7 -34.35 -50.14 18.91
C ILE A 7 -32.96 -49.96 18.30
N PHE A 8 -32.00 -49.43 19.07
CA PHE A 8 -30.65 -49.20 18.59
C PHE A 8 -29.91 -50.52 18.28
N ILE A 9 -30.02 -51.54 19.13
CA ILE A 9 -29.39 -52.82 18.91
C ILE A 9 -29.99 -53.56 17.72
N ASP A 10 -31.29 -53.46 17.54
CA ASP A 10 -32.00 -54.08 16.37
C ASP A 10 -31.60 -53.38 15.08
N ASP A 11 -31.40 -52.10 15.09
CA ASP A 11 -30.86 -51.35 13.94
C ASP A 11 -29.45 -51.79 13.58
N LEU A 12 -28.57 -51.92 14.58
CA LEU A 12 -27.19 -52.38 14.40
C LEU A 12 -27.18 -53.85 13.86
N LYS A 13 -27.99 -54.74 14.44
CA LYS A 13 -28.13 -56.13 13.96
C LYS A 13 -28.66 -56.17 12.51
N SER A 14 -29.60 -55.31 12.16
CA SER A 14 -30.17 -55.21 10.81
C SER A 14 -29.12 -54.77 9.80
N ILE A 15 -28.27 -53.85 10.15
CA ILE A 15 -27.15 -53.42 9.29
C ILE A 15 -26.12 -54.55 9.15
N TYR A 16 -25.70 -55.20 10.26
CA TYR A 16 -24.69 -56.23 10.26
C TYR A 16 -25.13 -57.52 9.56
N LYS A 17 -26.42 -57.91 9.71
CA LYS A 17 -26.97 -59.13 9.11
C LYS A 17 -27.21 -59.01 7.59
N ASN A 18 -27.36 -57.86 7.09
CA ASN A 18 -27.60 -57.63 5.68
C ASN A 18 -26.39 -56.99 5.02
N PHE A 19 -25.64 -57.79 4.30
CA PHE A 19 -24.42 -57.39 3.59
C PHE A 19 -24.62 -56.15 2.67
N LEU A 20 -25.73 -56.10 1.96
CA LEU A 20 -26.05 -54.98 1.06
C LEU A 20 -26.28 -53.68 1.86
N VAL A 21 -26.99 -53.76 3.00
CA VAL A 21 -27.22 -52.61 3.88
C VAL A 21 -25.90 -52.17 4.51
N CYS A 22 -25.01 -53.11 4.91
CA CYS A 22 -23.70 -52.76 5.41
C CYS A 22 -22.86 -52.00 4.40
N ILE A 23 -22.83 -52.42 3.12
CA ILE A 23 -22.14 -51.72 2.05
C ILE A 23 -22.73 -50.32 1.87
N VAL A 24 -24.04 -50.15 1.84
CA VAL A 24 -24.68 -48.83 1.72
C VAL A 24 -24.32 -47.94 2.90
N VAL A 25 -24.34 -48.44 4.13
CA VAL A 25 -23.97 -47.68 5.34
C VAL A 25 -22.51 -47.28 5.27
N VAL A 26 -21.61 -48.18 4.90
CA VAL A 26 -20.18 -47.85 4.74
C VAL A 26 -19.99 -46.79 3.66
N PHE A 27 -20.68 -46.90 2.53
CA PHE A 27 -20.65 -45.88 1.48
C PHE A 27 -21.16 -44.53 1.99
N LEU A 28 -22.27 -44.52 2.75
CA LEU A 28 -22.80 -43.32 3.37
C LEU A 28 -21.82 -42.65 4.35
N MET A 29 -20.94 -43.40 5.02
CA MET A 29 -19.92 -42.87 5.88
C MET A 29 -18.86 -42.08 5.11
N PHE A 30 -18.56 -42.48 3.86
CA PHE A 30 -17.50 -41.85 3.06
C PHE A 30 -18.02 -40.76 2.10
N ILE A 31 -19.32 -40.67 1.82
CA ILE A 31 -19.87 -39.63 0.91
C ILE A 31 -19.45 -38.21 1.28
N PRO A 32 -19.56 -37.76 2.55
CA PRO A 32 -19.12 -36.43 2.94
C PRO A 32 -17.63 -36.21 2.67
N SER A 33 -16.80 -37.22 2.88
CA SER A 33 -15.37 -37.16 2.67
C SER A 33 -15.05 -36.90 1.20
N ILE A 34 -15.66 -37.68 0.30
CA ILE A 34 -15.50 -37.52 -1.14
C ILE A 34 -15.88 -36.09 -1.55
N TYR A 35 -17.03 -35.60 -1.06
CA TYR A 35 -17.48 -34.25 -1.37
C TYR A 35 -16.48 -33.17 -0.89
N ALA A 36 -16.02 -33.28 0.37
CA ALA A 36 -15.04 -32.34 0.93
C ALA A 36 -13.73 -32.38 0.14
N TRP A 37 -13.19 -33.58 -0.09
CA TRP A 37 -11.87 -33.78 -0.70
C TRP A 37 -11.80 -33.24 -2.11
N PHE A 38 -12.80 -33.55 -2.97
CA PHE A 38 -12.84 -33.03 -4.33
C PHE A 38 -12.88 -31.50 -4.36
N ASN A 39 -13.70 -30.87 -3.50
CA ASN A 39 -13.81 -29.42 -3.46
C ASN A 39 -12.54 -28.76 -2.91
N ILE A 40 -11.93 -29.33 -1.87
CA ILE A 40 -10.67 -28.82 -1.30
C ILE A 40 -9.54 -28.92 -2.32
N VAL A 41 -9.39 -30.08 -2.98
CA VAL A 41 -8.34 -30.28 -3.99
C VAL A 41 -8.56 -29.41 -5.21
N ALA A 42 -9.80 -29.26 -5.68
CA ALA A 42 -10.13 -28.40 -6.81
C ALA A 42 -9.82 -26.91 -6.55
N SER A 43 -9.81 -26.51 -5.28
CA SER A 43 -9.49 -25.14 -4.86
C SER A 43 -8.16 -25.05 -4.08
N TRP A 44 -7.22 -25.99 -4.34
CA TRP A 44 -6.02 -26.14 -3.48
C TRP A 44 -5.18 -24.88 -3.43
N ASP A 45 -4.78 -24.35 -4.57
CA ASP A 45 -3.99 -23.12 -4.60
C ASP A 45 -4.19 -22.36 -5.93
N PRO A 46 -5.35 -21.72 -6.10
CA PRO A 46 -5.63 -20.98 -7.32
C PRO A 46 -4.79 -19.72 -7.46
N TYR A 47 -4.24 -19.19 -6.33
CA TYR A 47 -3.43 -17.99 -6.32
C TYR A 47 -1.94 -18.26 -6.55
N ALA A 48 -1.44 -19.46 -6.28
CA ALA A 48 -0.08 -19.86 -6.63
C ALA A 48 0.04 -20.28 -8.10
N ASN A 49 -1.08 -20.64 -8.76
CA ASN A 49 -1.10 -21.10 -10.15
C ASN A 49 -1.58 -19.99 -11.12
N THR A 50 -1.33 -18.75 -10.81
CA THR A 50 -1.74 -17.60 -11.62
C THR A 50 -1.00 -17.51 -12.96
N GLU A 51 0.11 -18.22 -13.15
CA GLU A 51 0.74 -18.44 -14.48
C GLU A 51 -0.23 -19.05 -15.51
N GLY A 52 -1.26 -19.78 -15.07
CA GLY A 52 -2.33 -20.29 -15.94
C GLY A 52 -3.30 -19.21 -16.43
N ILE A 53 -3.31 -18.03 -15.83
CA ILE A 53 -4.14 -16.89 -16.23
C ILE A 53 -3.40 -16.13 -17.32
N LEU A 54 -3.74 -16.40 -18.57
CA LEU A 54 -3.07 -15.82 -19.73
C LEU A 54 -3.46 -14.35 -19.89
N VAL A 55 -2.46 -13.48 -19.98
CA VAL A 55 -2.59 -12.03 -20.21
C VAL A 55 -1.73 -11.63 -21.39
N GLY A 56 -2.37 -11.05 -22.42
CA GLY A 56 -1.67 -10.51 -23.57
C GLY A 56 -0.94 -9.21 -23.22
N VAL A 57 0.27 -9.02 -23.74
CA VAL A 57 1.02 -7.76 -23.59
C VAL A 57 1.50 -7.31 -24.95
N ALA A 58 1.14 -6.08 -25.33
CA ALA A 58 1.64 -5.44 -26.54
C ALA A 58 2.34 -4.14 -26.17
N ASN A 59 3.47 -3.93 -26.78
CA ASN A 59 4.23 -2.70 -26.63
C ASN A 59 4.35 -1.98 -27.98
N ASN A 60 3.71 -0.84 -28.07
CA ASN A 60 3.77 0.06 -29.24
C ASN A 60 4.69 1.25 -29.00
N ASP A 61 5.25 1.39 -27.78
CA ASP A 61 6.08 2.53 -27.38
C ASP A 61 7.27 2.75 -28.32
N LYS A 62 7.37 3.94 -28.85
CA LYS A 62 8.45 4.33 -29.76
C LYS A 62 9.71 4.82 -29.03
N GLY A 63 9.63 4.96 -27.71
CA GLY A 63 10.66 5.60 -26.93
C GLY A 63 10.61 7.12 -27.00
N ALA A 64 11.46 7.76 -26.24
CA ALA A 64 11.64 9.21 -26.20
C ALA A 64 13.09 9.57 -25.94
N GLU A 65 13.42 10.85 -26.07
CA GLU A 65 14.71 11.40 -25.65
C GLU A 65 14.52 12.14 -24.32
N LEU A 66 15.29 11.75 -23.31
CA LEU A 66 15.31 12.40 -22.01
C LEU A 66 16.76 12.87 -21.72
N ASN A 67 16.97 14.18 -21.61
CA ASN A 67 18.29 14.78 -21.38
C ASN A 67 19.37 14.31 -22.38
N GLY A 68 19.03 14.19 -23.68
CA GLY A 68 19.96 13.75 -24.72
C GLY A 68 20.24 12.23 -24.71
N LYS A 69 19.52 11.45 -23.91
CA LYS A 69 19.59 10.00 -23.89
C LYS A 69 18.30 9.39 -24.42
N ALA A 70 18.43 8.45 -25.35
CA ALA A 70 17.27 7.69 -25.82
C ALA A 70 16.80 6.73 -24.71
N VAL A 71 15.53 6.83 -24.35
CA VAL A 71 14.87 6.01 -23.32
C VAL A 71 13.64 5.34 -23.94
N ASN A 72 13.46 4.06 -23.66
CA ASN A 72 12.25 3.33 -24.05
C ASN A 72 11.75 2.53 -22.84
N ILE A 73 10.88 3.17 -22.07
CA ILE A 73 10.34 2.62 -20.81
C ILE A 73 9.41 1.44 -21.11
N GLY A 74 8.67 1.49 -22.23
CA GLY A 74 7.84 0.38 -22.64
C GLY A 74 8.65 -0.90 -22.88
N LYS A 75 9.87 -0.78 -23.41
CA LYS A 75 10.78 -1.92 -23.58
C LYS A 75 11.28 -2.44 -22.23
N GLU A 76 11.62 -1.58 -21.30
CA GLU A 76 12.04 -1.97 -19.95
C GLU A 76 10.92 -2.71 -19.21
N VAL A 77 9.67 -2.23 -19.33
CA VAL A 77 8.48 -2.91 -18.80
C VAL A 77 8.36 -4.31 -19.40
N MET A 78 8.52 -4.43 -20.72
CA MET A 78 8.46 -5.73 -21.40
C MET A 78 9.54 -6.70 -20.93
N GLU A 79 10.75 -6.21 -20.69
CA GLU A 79 11.86 -7.02 -20.15
C GLU A 79 11.57 -7.48 -18.72
N GLY A 80 11.10 -6.58 -17.87
CA GLY A 80 10.68 -6.92 -16.50
C GLY A 80 9.54 -7.96 -16.46
N LEU A 81 8.58 -7.86 -17.38
CA LEU A 81 7.49 -8.83 -17.46
C LEU A 81 7.92 -10.20 -17.95
N LYS A 82 9.00 -10.32 -18.71
CA LYS A 82 9.52 -11.63 -19.12
C LYS A 82 10.06 -12.44 -17.95
N GLU A 83 10.56 -11.77 -16.94
CA GLU A 83 11.08 -12.41 -15.73
C GLU A 83 9.98 -12.62 -14.66
N ASN A 84 8.86 -11.91 -14.78
CA ASN A 84 7.74 -11.99 -13.86
C ASN A 84 6.89 -13.24 -14.14
N LYS A 85 6.64 -14.04 -13.10
CA LYS A 85 5.86 -15.28 -13.14
C LYS A 85 4.50 -15.16 -12.44
N ASP A 86 4.12 -13.95 -12.05
CA ASP A 86 2.86 -13.73 -11.33
C ASP A 86 1.63 -14.03 -12.18
N LEU A 87 1.75 -13.90 -13.51
CA LEU A 87 0.71 -14.20 -14.48
C LEU A 87 1.29 -14.88 -15.72
N GLY A 88 0.44 -15.47 -16.53
CA GLY A 88 0.82 -16.08 -17.81
C GLY A 88 0.99 -15.07 -18.94
N TRP A 89 2.02 -14.23 -18.84
CA TRP A 89 2.28 -13.18 -19.81
C TRP A 89 2.52 -13.74 -21.22
N ARG A 90 1.84 -13.17 -22.21
CA ARG A 90 1.94 -13.52 -23.63
C ARG A 90 2.21 -12.27 -24.45
N PHE A 91 3.43 -12.16 -24.96
CA PHE A 91 3.88 -11.02 -25.74
C PHE A 91 3.42 -11.18 -27.19
N THR A 92 2.66 -10.22 -27.69
CA THR A 92 2.05 -10.27 -29.01
C THR A 92 1.73 -8.85 -29.53
N SER A 93 1.12 -8.74 -30.70
CA SER A 93 0.68 -7.44 -31.22
C SER A 93 -0.63 -7.00 -30.52
N GLU A 94 -0.87 -5.69 -30.48
CA GLU A 94 -2.08 -5.11 -29.92
C GLU A 94 -3.36 -5.76 -30.47
N LYS A 95 -3.45 -5.84 -31.81
CA LYS A 95 -4.61 -6.43 -32.47
C LYS A 95 -4.86 -7.87 -32.03
N GLU A 96 -3.81 -8.66 -31.98
CA GLU A 96 -3.91 -10.08 -31.56
C GLU A 96 -4.23 -10.17 -30.06
N ALA A 97 -3.65 -9.33 -29.23
CA ALA A 97 -3.91 -9.28 -27.79
C ALA A 97 -5.41 -9.03 -27.51
N ILE A 98 -5.99 -8.00 -28.15
CA ILE A 98 -7.40 -7.65 -27.99
C ILE A 98 -8.30 -8.76 -28.54
N GLU A 99 -8.01 -9.26 -29.76
CA GLU A 99 -8.79 -10.34 -30.39
C GLU A 99 -8.85 -11.61 -29.52
N LYS A 100 -7.73 -11.98 -28.90
CA LYS A 100 -7.67 -13.15 -28.01
C LYS A 100 -8.41 -12.92 -26.69
N VAL A 101 -8.47 -11.70 -26.18
CA VAL A 101 -9.31 -11.34 -25.04
C VAL A 101 -10.78 -11.45 -25.41
N GLU A 102 -11.18 -10.95 -26.57
CA GLU A 102 -12.57 -11.04 -27.05
C GLU A 102 -13.02 -12.49 -27.24
N LYS A 103 -12.15 -13.34 -27.79
CA LYS A 103 -12.43 -14.78 -28.00
C LYS A 103 -12.39 -15.58 -26.71
N GLY A 104 -11.76 -15.06 -25.66
CA GLY A 104 -11.62 -15.75 -24.38
C GLY A 104 -10.38 -16.64 -24.26
N ASP A 105 -9.45 -16.56 -25.20
CA ASP A 105 -8.14 -17.22 -25.11
C ASP A 105 -7.26 -16.57 -24.06
N TYR A 106 -7.39 -15.25 -23.88
CA TYR A 106 -6.78 -14.48 -22.80
C TYR A 106 -7.84 -13.91 -21.88
N TYR A 107 -7.53 -13.80 -20.61
CA TYR A 107 -8.40 -13.16 -19.61
C TYR A 107 -8.36 -11.65 -19.68
N ALA A 108 -7.20 -11.11 -20.00
CA ALA A 108 -6.96 -9.67 -20.14
C ALA A 108 -5.83 -9.41 -21.12
N SER A 109 -5.68 -8.14 -21.53
CA SER A 109 -4.48 -7.66 -22.19
C SER A 109 -4.09 -6.27 -21.71
N ILE A 110 -2.80 -5.99 -21.81
CA ILE A 110 -2.17 -4.73 -21.47
C ILE A 110 -1.49 -4.20 -22.71
N ILE A 111 -1.83 -2.97 -23.08
CA ILE A 111 -1.27 -2.30 -24.26
C ILE A 111 -0.51 -1.07 -23.78
N ILE A 112 0.75 -1.00 -24.11
CA ILE A 112 1.59 0.18 -23.90
C ILE A 112 1.50 1.01 -25.19
N PRO A 113 0.92 2.24 -25.14
CA PRO A 113 0.71 3.06 -26.34
C PRO A 113 2.01 3.60 -26.93
N GLU A 114 1.92 4.09 -28.19
CA GLU A 114 3.06 4.62 -28.95
C GLU A 114 3.79 5.79 -28.27
N ASN A 115 3.07 6.63 -27.55
CA ASN A 115 3.53 7.85 -26.91
C ASN A 115 3.85 7.67 -25.42
N PHE A 116 3.99 6.42 -24.95
CA PHE A 116 4.18 6.14 -23.52
C PHE A 116 5.43 6.80 -22.96
N SER A 117 6.61 6.52 -23.54
CA SER A 117 7.86 7.15 -23.13
C SER A 117 7.87 8.66 -23.42
N GLU A 118 7.23 9.10 -24.51
CA GLU A 118 7.10 10.53 -24.85
C GLU A 118 6.37 11.29 -23.75
N HIS A 119 5.24 10.77 -23.26
CA HIS A 119 4.49 11.40 -22.18
C HIS A 119 5.31 11.43 -20.88
N ILE A 120 6.03 10.37 -20.55
CA ILE A 120 6.92 10.36 -19.39
C ILE A 120 8.03 11.39 -19.50
N ALA A 121 8.59 11.55 -20.71
CA ALA A 121 9.64 12.55 -20.96
C ALA A 121 9.15 14.00 -20.84
N THR A 122 7.84 14.25 -20.92
CA THR A 122 7.27 15.61 -20.72
C THR A 122 7.42 16.14 -19.30
N ILE A 123 7.87 15.36 -18.34
CA ILE A 123 8.13 15.81 -16.96
C ILE A 123 9.09 17.01 -16.89
N MET A 124 9.96 17.13 -17.90
CA MET A 124 10.91 18.24 -18.01
C MET A 124 10.35 19.43 -18.80
N THR A 125 9.06 19.43 -19.12
CA THR A 125 8.39 20.50 -19.88
C THR A 125 7.40 21.26 -19.01
N ASP A 126 6.96 22.42 -19.47
CA ASP A 126 5.97 23.25 -18.78
C ASP A 126 4.57 22.62 -18.71
N ASP A 127 4.31 21.58 -19.49
CA ASP A 127 3.01 20.87 -19.55
C ASP A 127 3.23 19.35 -19.43
N PRO A 128 3.49 18.81 -18.23
CA PRO A 128 3.72 17.38 -18.02
C PRO A 128 2.47 16.56 -18.28
N LYS A 129 2.56 15.57 -19.17
CA LYS A 129 1.48 14.65 -19.53
C LYS A 129 1.67 13.32 -18.83
N LYS A 130 0.58 12.72 -18.37
CA LYS A 130 0.61 11.39 -17.79
C LYS A 130 0.72 10.36 -18.92
N ALA A 131 1.61 9.39 -18.72
CA ALA A 131 1.59 8.17 -19.51
C ALA A 131 0.43 7.28 -19.06
N GLU A 132 -0.23 6.66 -20.01
CA GLU A 132 -1.37 5.77 -19.78
C GLU A 132 -1.01 4.37 -20.27
N ILE A 133 -1.58 3.36 -19.64
CA ILE A 133 -1.51 1.97 -20.07
C ILE A 133 -2.94 1.49 -20.26
N ASP A 134 -3.25 0.99 -21.44
CA ASP A 134 -4.58 0.46 -21.73
C ASP A 134 -4.71 -0.96 -21.21
N TYR A 135 -5.76 -1.20 -20.45
CA TYR A 135 -6.08 -2.51 -19.89
C TYR A 135 -7.43 -2.98 -20.39
N TYR A 136 -7.42 -4.06 -21.16
CA TYR A 136 -8.61 -4.75 -21.69
C TYR A 136 -8.84 -6.04 -20.92
N VAL A 137 -10.06 -6.28 -20.50
CA VAL A 137 -10.42 -7.46 -19.70
C VAL A 137 -11.70 -8.10 -20.17
N ASN A 138 -11.76 -9.43 -20.19
CA ASN A 138 -12.96 -10.17 -20.49
C ASN A 138 -13.65 -10.67 -19.21
N GLU A 139 -14.68 -9.95 -18.79
CA GLU A 139 -15.45 -10.25 -17.58
C GLU A 139 -16.43 -11.43 -17.73
N LYS A 140 -16.68 -11.89 -18.99
CA LYS A 140 -17.59 -13.01 -19.27
C LYS A 140 -17.03 -14.35 -18.85
N ILE A 141 -15.72 -14.54 -18.94
CA ILE A 141 -15.08 -15.86 -18.82
C ILE A 141 -15.10 -16.34 -17.37
N ASN A 142 -14.76 -15.43 -16.45
CA ASN A 142 -14.63 -15.75 -15.03
C ASN A 142 -14.79 -14.49 -14.20
N SER A 143 -15.48 -14.56 -13.06
CA SER A 143 -15.72 -13.40 -12.18
C SER A 143 -14.54 -13.04 -11.28
N ILE A 144 -13.54 -13.92 -11.14
CA ILE A 144 -12.36 -13.73 -10.27
C ILE A 144 -11.15 -13.27 -11.09
N ALA A 145 -10.97 -13.83 -12.30
CA ALA A 145 -9.85 -13.52 -13.16
C ALA A 145 -9.66 -12.01 -13.44
N PRO A 146 -10.71 -11.19 -13.66
CA PRO A 146 -10.57 -9.75 -13.81
C PRO A 146 -9.92 -9.07 -12.61
N LYS A 147 -10.20 -9.53 -11.38
CA LYS A 147 -9.59 -8.96 -10.16
C LYS A 147 -8.10 -9.32 -10.06
N ILE A 148 -7.75 -10.54 -10.42
CA ILE A 148 -6.34 -11.00 -10.40
C ILE A 148 -5.54 -10.27 -11.49
N THR A 149 -6.07 -10.18 -12.71
CA THR A 149 -5.40 -9.51 -13.83
C THR A 149 -5.31 -7.99 -13.63
N ALA A 150 -6.33 -7.36 -13.01
CA ALA A 150 -6.27 -5.95 -12.61
C ALA A 150 -5.20 -5.69 -11.54
N ALA A 151 -5.03 -6.60 -10.57
CA ALA A 151 -3.94 -6.49 -9.59
C ALA A 151 -2.57 -6.58 -10.28
N GLY A 152 -2.42 -7.48 -11.28
CA GLY A 152 -1.23 -7.55 -12.12
C GLY A 152 -0.97 -6.28 -12.92
N ALA A 153 -2.02 -5.71 -13.55
CA ALA A 153 -1.91 -4.44 -14.28
C ALA A 153 -1.50 -3.28 -13.35
N ASN A 154 -2.08 -3.18 -12.16
CA ASN A 154 -1.70 -2.17 -11.17
C ASN A 154 -0.25 -2.35 -10.71
N SER A 155 0.20 -3.59 -10.50
CA SER A 155 1.61 -3.87 -10.15
C SER A 155 2.58 -3.38 -11.23
N ILE A 156 2.20 -3.47 -12.51
CA ILE A 156 2.99 -2.91 -13.62
C ILE A 156 3.07 -1.39 -13.49
N VAL A 157 1.92 -0.72 -13.30
CA VAL A 157 1.87 0.75 -13.13
C VAL A 157 2.73 1.18 -11.96
N ASP A 158 2.64 0.48 -10.83
CA ASP A 158 3.43 0.76 -9.63
C ASP A 158 4.94 0.56 -9.89
N ASN A 159 5.33 -0.53 -10.56
CA ASN A 159 6.73 -0.79 -10.90
C ASN A 159 7.28 0.25 -11.87
N VAL A 160 6.50 0.63 -12.89
CA VAL A 160 6.87 1.70 -13.82
C VAL A 160 7.06 3.01 -13.06
N SER A 161 6.13 3.34 -12.18
CA SER A 161 6.18 4.56 -11.37
C SER A 161 7.42 4.57 -10.46
N LYS A 162 7.72 3.45 -9.79
CA LYS A 162 8.92 3.30 -8.96
C LYS A 162 10.21 3.45 -9.79
N THR A 163 10.31 2.75 -10.90
CA THR A 163 11.47 2.81 -11.80
C THR A 163 11.67 4.22 -12.33
N PHE A 164 10.59 4.87 -12.72
CA PHE A 164 10.62 6.25 -13.16
C PHE A 164 11.09 7.21 -12.06
N ILE A 165 10.52 7.12 -10.86
CA ILE A 165 10.91 7.96 -9.72
C ILE A 165 12.39 7.72 -9.39
N LYS A 166 12.86 6.47 -9.37
CA LYS A 166 14.26 6.13 -9.13
C LYS A 166 15.18 6.74 -10.18
N SER A 167 14.85 6.63 -11.46
CA SER A 167 15.66 7.15 -12.56
C SER A 167 15.64 8.67 -12.61
N ALA A 168 14.48 9.29 -12.42
CA ALA A 168 14.34 10.75 -12.44
C ALA A 168 15.05 11.38 -11.25
N SER A 169 14.80 10.90 -10.03
CA SER A 169 15.48 11.39 -8.82
C SER A 169 16.98 11.13 -8.89
N GLY A 170 17.40 9.94 -9.33
CA GLY A 170 18.82 9.62 -9.50
C GLY A 170 19.52 10.57 -10.48
N SER A 171 18.86 10.95 -11.58
CA SER A 171 19.41 11.90 -12.55
C SER A 171 19.53 13.30 -11.95
N ILE A 172 18.54 13.75 -11.20
CA ILE A 172 18.56 15.03 -10.50
C ILE A 172 19.66 15.05 -9.44
N LEU A 173 19.75 14.01 -8.62
CA LEU A 173 20.79 13.87 -7.59
C LEU A 173 22.19 13.78 -8.17
N ALA A 174 22.37 13.18 -9.38
CA ALA A 174 23.64 13.15 -10.08
C ALA A 174 24.10 14.56 -10.46
N ILE A 175 23.20 15.40 -10.94
CA ILE A 175 23.50 16.80 -11.25
C ILE A 175 23.91 17.54 -9.97
N PHE A 176 23.21 17.30 -8.85
CA PHE A 176 23.53 17.89 -7.54
C PHE A 176 24.92 17.49 -7.07
N ASN A 177 25.25 16.22 -7.16
CA ASN A 177 26.55 15.70 -6.75
C ASN A 177 27.68 16.27 -7.63
N GLU A 178 27.49 16.33 -8.95
CA GLU A 178 28.45 16.94 -9.87
C GLU A 178 28.68 18.42 -9.55
N LEU A 179 27.59 19.14 -9.25
CA LEU A 179 27.66 20.54 -8.82
C LEU A 179 28.37 20.66 -7.48
N GLY A 180 28.06 19.81 -6.49
CA GLY A 180 28.74 19.77 -5.19
C GLY A 180 30.24 19.49 -5.32
N ILE A 181 30.63 18.55 -6.18
CA ILE A 181 32.04 18.24 -6.47
C ILE A 181 32.73 19.45 -7.12
N THR A 182 32.07 20.09 -8.07
CA THR A 182 32.61 21.27 -8.76
C THR A 182 32.81 22.42 -7.79
N LEU A 183 31.81 22.74 -6.96
CA LEU A 183 31.91 23.76 -5.92
C LEU A 183 33.01 23.44 -4.91
N GLN A 184 33.14 22.17 -4.48
CA GLN A 184 34.22 21.76 -3.56
C GLN A 184 35.61 21.98 -4.17
N ASN A 185 35.79 21.65 -5.44
CA ASN A 185 37.06 21.83 -6.13
C ASN A 185 37.42 23.31 -6.29
N GLU A 186 36.43 24.15 -6.51
CA GLU A 186 36.60 25.59 -6.69
C GLU A 186 36.63 26.39 -5.37
N LEU A 187 36.21 25.81 -4.25
CA LEU A 187 36.18 26.46 -2.93
C LEU A 187 37.54 27.05 -2.53
N PRO A 188 38.69 26.34 -2.70
CA PRO A 188 40.00 26.93 -2.40
C PRO A 188 40.34 28.15 -3.28
N THR A 189 39.86 28.15 -4.51
CA THR A 189 40.04 29.22 -5.49
C THR A 189 39.20 30.43 -5.11
N ILE A 190 37.93 30.20 -4.71
CA ILE A 190 37.04 31.25 -4.18
C ILE A 190 37.61 31.88 -2.90
N GLN A 191 38.12 31.04 -1.99
CA GLN A 191 38.76 31.54 -0.74
C GLN A 191 40.04 32.35 -1.02
N LYS A 192 40.86 31.88 -1.99
CA LYS A 192 42.04 32.65 -2.42
C LYS A 192 41.68 33.99 -3.02
N MET A 193 40.65 34.03 -3.85
CA MET A 193 40.13 35.25 -4.47
C MET A 193 39.62 36.22 -3.40
N LYS A 194 38.86 35.72 -2.43
CA LYS A 194 38.35 36.50 -1.30
C LYS A 194 39.51 37.11 -0.47
N ASN A 195 40.47 36.25 -0.08
CA ASN A 195 41.60 36.68 0.68
C ASN A 195 42.43 37.74 -0.06
N MET A 196 42.49 37.65 -1.39
CA MET A 196 43.21 38.60 -2.22
C MET A 196 42.48 39.94 -2.29
N VAL A 197 41.13 39.94 -2.38
CA VAL A 197 40.34 41.17 -2.35
C VAL A 197 40.50 41.86 -0.99
N TYR A 198 40.46 41.10 0.12
CA TYR A 198 40.67 41.66 1.46
C TYR A 198 42.11 42.16 1.69
N LEU A 199 43.10 41.46 1.13
CA LEU A 199 44.49 41.90 1.14
C LEU A 199 44.62 43.21 0.37
N LEU A 200 44.03 43.31 -0.83
CA LEU A 200 44.02 44.54 -1.64
C LEU A 200 43.35 45.68 -0.88
N GLU A 201 42.19 45.42 -0.22
CA GLU A 201 41.53 46.46 0.59
C GLU A 201 42.38 46.92 1.74
N ALA A 202 43.07 45.99 2.44
CA ALA A 202 43.95 46.30 3.55
C ALA A 202 45.21 47.10 3.14
N GLU A 203 45.72 46.86 1.95
CA GLU A 203 46.91 47.50 1.39
C GLU A 203 46.61 48.90 0.77
N LEU A 204 45.34 49.22 0.48
CA LEU A 204 44.92 50.48 -0.10
C LEU A 204 45.38 51.73 0.73
N PRO A 205 45.26 51.75 2.08
CA PRO A 205 45.73 52.88 2.87
C PRO A 205 47.24 53.08 2.82
N GLU A 206 48.00 51.97 2.74
CA GLU A 206 49.44 52.00 2.61
C GLU A 206 49.86 52.50 1.22
N LEU A 207 49.16 52.11 0.19
CA LEU A 207 49.31 52.62 -1.16
C LEU A 207 49.03 54.10 -1.27
N GLU A 208 47.96 54.59 -0.62
CA GLU A 208 47.63 56.02 -0.57
C GLU A 208 48.77 56.83 0.13
N GLN A 209 49.27 56.27 1.23
CA GLN A 209 50.36 56.92 1.97
C GLN A 209 51.68 56.90 1.16
N ASN A 210 51.93 55.83 0.41
CA ASN A 210 53.12 55.68 -0.44
C ASN A 210 53.08 56.58 -1.67
N ILE A 211 51.88 56.83 -2.25
CA ILE A 211 51.67 57.82 -3.30
C ILE A 211 51.98 59.22 -2.83
N LYS A 212 51.73 59.54 -1.57
CA LYS A 212 52.02 60.81 -0.98
C LYS A 212 53.50 61.03 -0.60
N THR A 213 54.28 59.94 -0.47
CA THR A 213 55.69 59.98 -0.05
C THR A 213 56.62 59.48 -1.20
N VAL A 214 56.60 60.20 -2.25
CA VAL A 214 56.97 59.81 -3.65
C VAL A 214 58.36 59.31 -3.92
N GLN A 215 59.37 59.73 -3.22
CA GLN A 215 60.78 59.41 -3.61
C GLN A 215 61.36 58.13 -2.99
N THR A 216 60.76 57.57 -1.98
CA THR A 216 61.36 56.46 -1.23
C THR A 216 60.72 55.10 -1.46
N HIS A 217 59.58 55.04 -2.09
CA HIS A 217 58.80 53.80 -2.12
C HIS A 217 58.31 53.29 -3.48
N VAL A 218 58.87 53.75 -4.62
CA VAL A 218 58.57 53.26 -5.97
C VAL A 218 58.77 51.75 -6.08
N LYS A 219 59.81 51.22 -5.44
CA LYS A 219 60.03 49.74 -5.40
C LYS A 219 58.95 48.96 -4.70
N LYS A 220 58.34 49.51 -3.63
CA LYS A 220 57.23 48.85 -2.95
C LYS A 220 55.95 48.86 -3.81
N ALA A 221 55.69 49.97 -4.47
CA ALA A 221 54.56 50.08 -5.41
C ALA A 221 54.66 49.11 -6.58
N GLU A 222 55.86 48.96 -7.17
CA GLU A 222 56.13 47.96 -8.21
C GLU A 222 55.88 46.52 -7.75
N ASP A 223 56.28 46.18 -6.52
CA ASP A 223 56.08 44.83 -5.95
C ASP A 223 54.61 44.55 -5.62
N ILE A 224 53.86 45.57 -5.14
CA ILE A 224 52.41 45.45 -4.94
C ILE A 224 51.68 45.30 -6.27
N ILE A 225 52.02 46.11 -7.27
CA ILE A 225 51.46 46.01 -8.63
C ILE A 225 51.71 44.66 -9.23
N LYS A 226 52.91 44.11 -9.07
CA LYS A 226 53.26 42.77 -9.56
C LYS A 226 52.41 41.69 -8.85
N ARG A 227 52.30 41.73 -7.51
CA ARG A 227 51.44 40.80 -6.74
C ARG A 227 49.94 40.94 -7.10
N VAL A 228 49.51 42.17 -7.33
CA VAL A 228 48.12 42.40 -7.79
C VAL A 228 47.93 41.84 -9.21
N ASN A 229 48.87 42.02 -10.11
CA ASN A 229 48.80 41.51 -11.47
C ASN A 229 48.83 39.97 -11.52
N ASP A 230 49.65 39.32 -10.67
CA ASP A 230 49.66 37.86 -10.51
C ASP A 230 48.30 37.35 -9.95
N GLY A 231 47.70 38.12 -9.07
CA GLY A 231 46.38 37.87 -8.53
C GLY A 231 45.26 38.03 -9.57
N LEU A 232 45.34 39.05 -10.40
CA LEU A 232 44.38 39.27 -11.50
C LEU A 232 44.45 38.15 -12.55
N ASN A 233 45.64 37.60 -12.80
CA ASN A 233 45.82 36.43 -13.69
C ASN A 233 45.08 35.17 -13.14
N SER A 234 45.06 35.02 -11.81
CA SER A 234 44.36 33.94 -11.15
C SER A 234 42.81 34.14 -11.23
N ILE A 235 42.33 35.35 -11.13
CA ILE A 235 40.93 35.73 -11.25
C ILE A 235 40.40 35.57 -12.69
N GLU A 236 41.26 35.87 -13.70
CA GLU A 236 40.90 35.71 -15.12
C GLU A 236 40.68 34.24 -15.51
N GLY A 237 41.39 33.30 -14.88
CA GLY A 237 41.18 31.88 -15.00
C GLY A 237 39.78 31.43 -14.52
N ILE A 238 39.27 32.13 -13.49
CA ILE A 238 37.97 31.83 -12.92
C ILE A 238 36.83 32.41 -13.75
N THR A 239 37.03 33.63 -14.27
CA THR A 239 36.02 34.32 -15.10
C THR A 239 35.83 33.65 -16.48
N SER A 240 36.77 32.91 -16.98
CA SER A 240 36.62 32.12 -18.22
C SER A 240 35.61 30.94 -18.08
N GLN A 241 35.34 30.51 -16.88
CA GLN A 241 34.34 29.45 -16.59
C GLN A 241 33.01 29.98 -16.06
N LYS A 242 32.90 31.30 -15.89
CA LYS A 242 31.75 32.02 -15.31
C LYS A 242 30.41 31.65 -15.98
N ASP A 243 30.38 31.73 -17.32
CA ASP A 243 29.11 31.57 -18.06
C ASP A 243 28.57 30.15 -17.93
N LYS A 244 29.48 29.15 -17.82
CA LYS A 244 29.10 27.76 -17.58
C LYS A 244 28.55 27.58 -16.16
N LEU A 245 29.25 28.11 -15.16
CA LEU A 245 28.83 27.96 -13.75
C LEU A 245 27.49 28.66 -13.49
N VAL A 246 27.30 29.89 -13.99
CA VAL A 246 26.06 30.65 -13.85
C VAL A 246 24.93 29.95 -14.62
N SER A 247 25.20 29.46 -15.83
CA SER A 247 24.21 28.69 -16.61
C SER A 247 23.80 27.39 -15.92
N ASP A 248 24.79 26.64 -15.39
CA ASP A 248 24.52 25.36 -14.71
C ASP A 248 23.72 25.59 -13.43
N VAL A 249 24.06 26.65 -12.64
CA VAL A 249 23.33 27.00 -11.41
C VAL A 249 21.93 27.56 -11.72
N SER A 250 21.79 28.43 -12.74
CA SER A 250 20.46 28.91 -13.17
C SER A 250 19.58 27.77 -13.64
N SER A 251 20.10 26.87 -14.48
CA SER A 251 19.36 25.69 -14.95
C SER A 251 18.94 24.78 -13.80
N TYR A 252 19.80 24.68 -12.78
CA TYR A 252 19.51 23.93 -11.57
C TYR A 252 18.37 24.55 -10.75
N VAL A 253 18.43 25.87 -10.52
CA VAL A 253 17.37 26.61 -9.79
C VAL A 253 16.06 26.53 -10.53
N ASP A 254 16.07 26.72 -11.86
CA ASP A 254 14.88 26.62 -12.69
C ASP A 254 14.30 25.20 -12.68
N SER A 255 15.14 24.17 -12.80
CA SER A 255 14.70 22.78 -12.73
C SER A 255 14.14 22.42 -11.36
N THR A 256 14.76 22.93 -10.30
CA THR A 256 14.31 22.71 -8.91
C THR A 256 12.99 23.46 -8.66
N ARG A 257 12.86 24.69 -9.18
CA ARG A 257 11.61 25.46 -9.13
C ARG A 257 10.48 24.73 -9.84
N GLN A 258 10.71 24.24 -11.05
CA GLN A 258 9.70 23.47 -11.80
C GLN A 258 9.30 22.18 -11.08
N ALA A 259 10.28 21.47 -10.47
CA ALA A 259 10.00 20.30 -9.63
C ALA A 259 9.09 20.68 -8.43
N PHE A 260 9.35 21.81 -7.78
CA PHE A 260 8.53 22.31 -6.68
C PHE A 260 7.16 22.81 -7.12
N GLU A 261 7.05 23.51 -8.24
CA GLU A 261 5.76 23.92 -8.83
C GLU A 261 4.91 22.69 -9.18
N GLY A 262 5.54 21.59 -9.61
CA GLY A 262 4.88 20.29 -9.78
C GLY A 262 4.45 19.62 -8.47
N ILE A 263 5.18 19.85 -7.38
CA ILE A 263 4.86 19.30 -6.05
C ILE A 263 3.69 20.04 -5.40
N SER A 264 3.53 21.34 -5.61
CA SER A 264 2.44 22.14 -5.02
C SER A 264 1.04 21.60 -5.34
N PRO A 265 0.70 21.20 -6.57
CA PRO A 265 -0.57 20.54 -6.87
C PRO A 265 -0.71 19.17 -6.20
N LEU A 266 0.40 18.42 -6.05
CA LEU A 266 0.43 17.12 -5.38
C LEU A 266 0.16 17.28 -3.89
N LEU A 267 0.84 18.22 -3.22
CA LEU A 267 0.57 18.55 -1.81
C LEU A 267 -0.89 18.95 -1.58
N LYS A 268 -1.46 19.78 -2.45
CA LYS A 268 -2.88 20.14 -2.38
C LYS A 268 -3.79 18.92 -2.52
N LYS A 269 -3.44 18.01 -3.41
CA LYS A 269 -4.17 16.76 -3.62
C LYS A 269 -4.02 15.83 -2.41
N ASP A 270 -2.82 15.74 -1.85
CA ASP A 270 -2.56 14.89 -0.68
C ASP A 270 -3.29 15.43 0.55
N ILE A 271 -3.30 16.73 0.77
CA ILE A 271 -4.12 17.38 1.82
C ILE A 271 -5.62 17.05 1.63
N ALA A 272 -6.12 17.14 0.40
CA ALA A 272 -7.50 16.80 0.10
C ALA A 272 -7.80 15.30 0.33
N ASN A 273 -6.85 14.43 0.00
CA ASN A 273 -6.95 13.00 0.25
C ASN A 273 -6.94 12.69 1.75
N ILE A 274 -6.01 13.28 2.50
CA ILE A 274 -5.93 13.14 3.97
C ILE A 274 -7.25 13.59 4.60
N ARG A 275 -7.78 14.73 4.18
CA ARG A 275 -9.06 15.23 4.68
C ARG A 275 -10.22 14.26 4.39
N SER A 276 -10.28 13.75 3.17
CA SER A 276 -11.28 12.76 2.77
C SER A 276 -11.15 11.43 3.54
N ASP A 277 -9.92 11.00 3.78
CA ASP A 277 -9.67 9.80 4.57
C ASP A 277 -10.05 10.02 6.04
N ASN A 278 -9.69 11.17 6.65
CA ASN A 278 -10.11 11.54 8.01
C ASN A 278 -11.64 11.69 8.15
N GLU A 279 -12.31 12.36 7.21
CA GLU A 279 -13.79 12.43 7.17
C GLU A 279 -14.40 11.02 7.12
N SER A 280 -13.80 10.15 6.32
CA SER A 280 -14.24 8.75 6.23
C SER A 280 -14.01 7.99 7.53
N VAL A 281 -12.90 8.21 8.22
CA VAL A 281 -12.61 7.66 9.56
C VAL A 281 -13.63 8.17 10.58
N LEU A 282 -13.98 9.45 10.54
CA LEU A 282 -15.05 10.03 11.40
C LEU A 282 -16.42 9.39 11.16
N VAL A 283 -16.77 9.16 9.89
CA VAL A 283 -18.02 8.46 9.53
C VAL A 283 -17.98 7.02 10.06
N LEU A 284 -16.85 6.33 9.91
CA LEU A 284 -16.65 4.98 10.44
C LEU A 284 -16.73 4.97 11.98
N ALA A 285 -16.07 5.92 12.64
CA ALA A 285 -16.08 6.05 14.10
C ALA A 285 -17.50 6.29 14.65
N ASN A 286 -18.27 7.17 14.00
CA ASN A 286 -19.66 7.41 14.34
C ASN A 286 -20.54 6.17 14.11
N ARG A 287 -20.25 5.38 13.09
CA ARG A 287 -20.93 4.09 12.87
C ARG A 287 -20.58 3.07 13.94
N LEU A 288 -19.31 3.02 14.35
CA LEU A 288 -18.80 2.11 15.39
C LEU A 288 -19.35 2.43 16.79
N THR A 289 -19.79 3.68 17.04
CA THR A 289 -20.47 4.09 18.28
C THR A 289 -21.97 3.85 18.25
N GLY A 290 -22.54 3.58 17.06
CA GLY A 290 -23.97 3.32 16.88
C GLY A 290 -24.39 1.95 17.41
N GLN A 291 -25.64 1.85 17.95
CA GLN A 291 -26.19 0.56 18.36
C GLN A 291 -26.67 -0.24 17.15
N GLY A 292 -26.30 -1.52 17.04
CA GLY A 292 -26.87 -2.46 16.07
C GLY A 292 -25.89 -3.10 15.07
N LEU A 293 -24.60 -2.93 15.26
CA LEU A 293 -23.60 -3.60 14.43
C LEU A 293 -23.38 -5.06 14.88
N THR A 294 -23.33 -5.97 13.94
CA THR A 294 -22.89 -7.35 14.18
C THR A 294 -21.36 -7.41 14.33
N GLY A 295 -20.83 -8.44 15.02
CA GLY A 295 -19.38 -8.57 15.27
C GLY A 295 -18.52 -8.48 13.99
N ASN A 296 -19.00 -9.07 12.90
CA ASN A 296 -18.28 -9.04 11.62
C ASN A 296 -18.33 -7.67 10.91
N GLU A 297 -19.43 -6.96 10.96
CA GLU A 297 -19.53 -5.59 10.42
C GLU A 297 -18.63 -4.65 11.20
N TYR A 298 -18.54 -4.88 12.48
CA TYR A 298 -17.69 -4.13 13.39
C TYR A 298 -16.20 -4.27 13.04
N ASP A 299 -15.72 -5.51 12.91
CA ASP A 299 -14.31 -5.77 12.61
C ASP A 299 -13.92 -5.26 11.21
N GLN A 300 -14.82 -5.33 10.23
CA GLN A 300 -14.58 -4.74 8.90
C GLN A 300 -14.51 -3.21 8.93
N LEU A 301 -15.35 -2.55 9.71
CA LEU A 301 -15.28 -1.10 9.85
C LEU A 301 -13.97 -0.69 10.52
N VAL A 302 -13.52 -1.46 11.52
CA VAL A 302 -12.23 -1.24 12.17
C VAL A 302 -11.08 -1.43 11.16
N GLU A 303 -11.09 -2.49 10.37
CA GLU A 303 -10.06 -2.77 9.36
C GLU A 303 -10.03 -1.71 8.25
N GLN A 304 -11.20 -1.25 7.80
CA GLN A 304 -11.30 -0.12 6.88
C GLN A 304 -10.73 1.16 7.49
N GLY A 305 -11.02 1.40 8.78
CA GLY A 305 -10.47 2.52 9.51
C GLY A 305 -8.95 2.45 9.60
N ILE A 306 -8.40 1.29 9.96
CA ILE A 306 -6.94 1.05 10.01
C ILE A 306 -6.30 1.30 8.66
N THR A 307 -6.89 0.79 7.59
CA THR A 307 -6.37 0.98 6.22
C THR A 307 -6.32 2.45 5.84
N ARG A 308 -7.37 3.22 6.17
CA ARG A 308 -7.44 4.65 5.86
C ARG A 308 -6.45 5.47 6.68
N ILE A 309 -6.35 5.20 7.98
CA ILE A 309 -5.41 5.90 8.87
C ILE A 309 -3.95 5.58 8.46
N ASN A 310 -3.64 4.35 8.09
CA ASN A 310 -2.31 3.99 7.60
C ASN A 310 -1.97 4.71 6.28
N LYS A 311 -2.95 4.87 5.38
CA LYS A 311 -2.77 5.66 4.16
C LYS A 311 -2.58 7.14 4.48
N GLU A 312 -3.33 7.67 5.44
CA GLU A 312 -3.17 9.03 5.94
C GLU A 312 -1.77 9.26 6.52
N LEU A 313 -1.31 8.35 7.39
CA LEU A 313 0.04 8.39 7.96
C LEU A 313 1.13 8.38 6.87
N TYR A 314 0.97 7.54 5.85
CA TYR A 314 1.89 7.52 4.72
C TYR A 314 2.00 8.87 4.01
N LEU A 315 0.86 9.51 3.72
CA LEU A 315 0.83 10.82 3.08
C LEU A 315 1.43 11.89 3.99
N LEU A 316 1.13 11.86 5.29
CA LEU A 316 1.68 12.78 6.28
C LEU A 316 3.18 12.63 6.45
N ASP A 317 3.72 11.40 6.48
CA ASP A 317 5.16 11.15 6.53
C ASP A 317 5.87 11.68 5.29
N SER A 318 5.28 11.48 4.13
CA SER A 318 5.81 12.01 2.87
C SER A 318 5.86 13.55 2.89
N MET A 319 4.78 14.18 3.35
CA MET A 319 4.71 15.66 3.49
C MET A 319 5.72 16.17 4.53
N TYR A 320 5.81 15.53 5.68
CA TYR A 320 6.75 15.89 6.74
C TYR A 320 8.19 15.90 6.22
N ASN A 321 8.61 14.80 5.62
CA ASN A 321 9.96 14.65 5.09
C ASN A 321 10.27 15.68 4.00
N LEU A 322 9.29 15.98 3.13
CA LEU A 322 9.44 17.00 2.10
C LEU A 322 9.64 18.39 2.75
N LEU A 323 8.76 18.78 3.67
CA LEU A 323 8.82 20.09 4.33
C LEU A 323 10.11 20.24 5.15
N VAL A 324 10.54 19.21 5.89
CA VAL A 324 11.79 19.20 6.65
C VAL A 324 12.99 19.41 5.71
N ARG A 325 13.06 18.70 4.61
CA ARG A 325 14.15 18.87 3.64
C ARG A 325 14.19 20.27 3.05
N VAL A 326 13.04 20.79 2.64
CA VAL A 326 12.95 22.15 2.10
C VAL A 326 13.34 23.18 3.17
N ASN A 327 12.92 22.98 4.42
CA ASN A 327 13.25 23.89 5.51
C ASN A 327 14.74 23.89 5.86
N GLN A 328 15.46 22.79 5.60
CA GLN A 328 16.92 22.71 5.76
C GLN A 328 17.69 23.62 4.79
N PHE A 329 17.10 23.98 3.65
CA PHE A 329 17.68 24.96 2.71
C PHE A 329 17.51 26.42 3.15
N ASN A 330 16.78 26.68 4.24
CA ASN A 330 16.50 28.02 4.72
C ASN A 330 16.94 28.19 6.18
N GLU A 331 17.99 28.99 6.41
CA GLU A 331 18.52 29.30 7.74
C GLU A 331 17.47 29.89 8.70
N ASN A 332 16.40 30.50 8.20
CA ASN A 332 15.32 31.11 8.97
C ASN A 332 14.23 30.15 9.44
N ASN A 333 14.34 28.85 9.14
CA ASN A 333 13.34 27.85 9.51
C ASN A 333 11.89 28.25 9.17
N VAL A 334 11.70 28.89 8.02
CA VAL A 334 10.43 29.53 7.59
C VAL A 334 9.26 28.54 7.54
N LEU A 335 9.54 27.25 7.28
CA LEU A 335 8.53 26.20 7.20
C LEU A 335 8.33 25.45 8.54
N GLN A 336 8.96 25.89 9.61
CA GLN A 336 8.85 25.20 10.90
C GLN A 336 7.42 25.11 11.45
N PRO A 337 6.56 26.14 11.30
CA PRO A 337 5.15 26.04 11.71
C PRO A 337 4.38 24.97 10.95
N GLU A 338 4.60 24.84 9.64
CA GLU A 338 3.96 23.85 8.78
C GLU A 338 4.46 22.44 9.11
N ILE A 339 5.75 22.28 9.38
CA ILE A 339 6.34 21.03 9.84
C ILE A 339 5.70 20.59 11.16
N GLN A 340 5.50 21.52 12.10
CA GLN A 340 4.84 21.22 13.38
C GLN A 340 3.38 20.81 13.21
N LEU A 341 2.64 21.45 12.29
CA LEU A 341 1.25 21.07 12.00
C LEU A 341 1.16 19.68 11.36
N VAL A 342 2.09 19.34 10.47
CA VAL A 342 2.14 17.99 9.90
C VAL A 342 2.54 16.96 10.95
N ASP A 343 3.44 17.29 11.84
CA ASP A 343 3.85 16.43 12.96
C ASP A 343 2.68 16.18 13.92
N GLU A 344 1.94 17.26 14.29
CA GLU A 344 0.71 17.17 15.08
C GLU A 344 -0.34 16.26 14.40
N LEU A 345 -0.47 16.36 13.07
CA LEU A 345 -1.37 15.48 12.30
C LEU A 345 -0.92 14.02 12.33
N ARG A 346 0.40 13.76 12.26
CA ARG A 346 0.98 12.42 12.35
C ARG A 346 0.73 11.79 13.71
N ASP A 347 0.98 12.55 14.77
CA ASP A 347 0.73 12.10 16.14
C ASP A 347 -0.75 11.79 16.33
N ASN A 348 -1.63 12.70 15.94
CA ASN A 348 -3.08 12.49 16.00
C ASN A 348 -3.54 11.29 15.17
N ALA A 349 -3.00 11.08 13.98
CA ALA A 349 -3.33 9.92 13.15
C ALA A 349 -2.81 8.61 13.78
N SER A 350 -1.63 8.64 14.41
CA SER A 350 -1.09 7.53 15.20
C SER A 350 -1.99 7.21 16.40
N ASP A 351 -2.43 8.25 17.11
CA ASP A 351 -3.36 8.12 18.24
C ASP A 351 -4.74 7.62 17.79
N GLN A 352 -5.21 8.06 16.62
CA GLN A 352 -6.43 7.50 15.99
C GLN A 352 -6.26 6.01 15.71
N LEU A 353 -5.11 5.59 15.20
CA LEU A 353 -4.82 4.18 14.95
C LEU A 353 -4.83 3.38 16.26
N GLN A 354 -4.23 3.95 17.31
CA GLN A 354 -4.26 3.35 18.64
C GLN A 354 -5.67 3.33 19.24
N ALA A 355 -6.44 4.41 19.10
CA ALA A 355 -7.82 4.49 19.55
C ALA A 355 -8.71 3.47 18.83
N LEU A 356 -8.49 3.27 17.55
CA LEU A 356 -9.19 2.29 16.74
C LEU A 356 -8.85 0.86 17.17
N ASN A 357 -7.55 0.56 17.35
CA ASN A 357 -7.07 -0.73 17.82
C ASN A 357 -7.54 -1.05 19.25
N SER A 358 -7.60 -0.03 20.13
CA SER A 358 -8.08 -0.17 21.51
C SER A 358 -9.62 -0.08 21.64
N ARG A 359 -10.31 0.07 20.50
CA ARG A 359 -11.78 0.23 20.44
C ARG A 359 -12.32 1.42 21.23
N SER A 360 -11.53 2.47 21.33
CA SER A 360 -11.89 3.72 22.00
C SER A 360 -12.49 4.73 21.02
N PHE A 361 -13.71 4.47 20.55
CA PHE A 361 -14.32 5.24 19.43
C PHE A 361 -14.71 6.66 19.80
N GLY A 362 -15.00 6.91 21.08
CA GLY A 362 -15.20 8.27 21.57
C GLY A 362 -13.93 9.11 21.36
N ASN A 363 -12.78 8.57 21.74
CA ASN A 363 -11.49 9.20 21.51
C ASN A 363 -11.17 9.31 20.02
N LEU A 364 -11.52 8.29 19.22
CA LEU A 364 -11.33 8.31 17.77
C LEU A 364 -12.12 9.45 17.12
N ILE A 365 -13.35 9.70 17.54
CA ILE A 365 -14.18 10.81 17.05
C ILE A 365 -13.56 12.16 17.46
N GLU A 366 -13.09 12.28 18.69
CA GLU A 366 -12.45 13.49 19.20
C GLU A 366 -11.15 13.79 18.44
N LEU A 367 -10.29 12.79 18.28
CA LEU A 367 -9.06 12.90 17.50
C LEU A 367 -9.33 13.23 16.03
N GLY A 368 -10.35 12.61 15.43
CA GLY A 368 -10.72 12.91 14.05
C GLY A 368 -11.24 14.34 13.86
N ARG A 369 -11.96 14.87 14.82
CA ARG A 369 -12.38 16.30 14.82
C ARG A 369 -11.19 17.22 15.03
N ASN A 370 -10.26 16.83 15.92
CA ASN A 370 -9.02 17.57 16.10
C ASN A 370 -8.21 17.59 14.80
N ASN A 371 -8.07 16.43 14.14
CA ASN A 371 -7.42 16.34 12.83
C ASN A 371 -8.07 17.23 11.78
N ASP A 372 -9.40 17.28 11.71
CA ASP A 372 -10.08 18.19 10.76
C ASP A 372 -9.77 19.66 11.06
N GLN A 373 -9.64 20.05 12.34
CA GLN A 373 -9.23 21.40 12.73
C GLN A 373 -7.77 21.68 12.37
N VAL A 374 -6.88 20.73 12.61
CA VAL A 374 -5.45 20.88 12.26
C VAL A 374 -5.29 20.90 10.74
N LEU A 375 -6.01 20.04 10.01
CA LEU A 375 -6.05 20.06 8.54
C LEU A 375 -6.57 21.39 7.99
N ALA A 376 -7.60 21.96 8.62
CA ALA A 376 -8.11 23.27 8.23
C ALA A 376 -7.05 24.36 8.46
N ARG A 377 -6.37 24.35 9.62
CA ARG A 377 -5.25 25.26 9.92
C ARG A 377 -4.10 25.07 8.93
N PHE A 378 -3.76 23.82 8.63
CA PHE A 378 -2.71 23.52 7.65
C PHE A 378 -3.11 24.00 6.25
N GLN A 379 -4.33 23.74 5.82
CA GLN A 379 -4.84 24.19 4.52
C GLN A 379 -4.87 25.73 4.42
N GLU A 380 -5.25 26.41 5.50
CA GLU A 380 -5.22 27.87 5.57
C GLU A 380 -3.78 28.39 5.54
N SER A 381 -2.88 27.83 6.37
CA SER A 381 -1.46 28.17 6.41
C SER A 381 -0.80 27.87 5.05
N TYR A 382 -1.05 26.68 4.48
CA TYR A 382 -0.51 26.32 3.18
C TYR A 382 -0.96 27.28 2.07
N SER A 383 -2.25 27.67 2.06
CA SER A 383 -2.79 28.53 0.99
C SER A 383 -2.38 30.00 1.15
N LYS A 384 -2.27 30.49 2.39
CA LYS A 384 -1.99 31.91 2.67
C LYS A 384 -0.51 32.19 2.99
N GLU A 385 0.20 31.18 3.52
CA GLU A 385 1.56 31.37 4.02
C GLU A 385 2.57 30.46 3.32
N THR A 386 2.33 29.14 3.23
CA THR A 386 3.29 28.18 2.70
C THR A 386 3.54 28.37 1.20
N GLY A 387 2.48 28.56 0.41
CA GLY A 387 2.62 28.84 -1.02
C GLY A 387 3.36 30.16 -1.30
N PRO A 388 3.00 31.27 -0.64
CA PRO A 388 3.77 32.53 -0.71
C PRO A 388 5.20 32.38 -0.15
N LYS A 389 5.41 31.64 0.93
CA LYS A 389 6.73 31.38 1.49
C LYS A 389 7.64 30.58 0.56
N PHE A 390 7.09 29.61 -0.16
CA PHE A 390 7.84 28.94 -1.23
C PHE A 390 8.28 29.94 -2.32
N ASN A 391 7.37 30.82 -2.74
CA ASN A 391 7.72 31.87 -3.70
C ASN A 391 8.73 32.86 -3.14
N GLU A 392 8.67 33.15 -1.83
CA GLU A 392 9.65 34.00 -1.14
C GLU A 392 11.04 33.35 -1.13
N ILE A 393 11.13 32.06 -0.75
CA ILE A 393 12.38 31.29 -0.80
C ILE A 393 12.98 31.27 -2.21
N TRP A 394 12.13 31.09 -3.24
CA TRP A 394 12.60 31.11 -4.62
C TRP A 394 13.03 32.51 -5.07
N ASN A 395 12.28 33.53 -4.71
CA ASN A 395 12.64 34.91 -5.01
C ASN A 395 13.91 35.33 -4.31
N GLU A 396 14.12 34.87 -3.06
CA GLU A 396 15.39 35.05 -2.34
C GLU A 396 16.51 34.32 -3.05
N THR A 397 16.31 33.06 -3.43
CA THR A 397 17.29 32.24 -4.17
C THR A 397 17.63 32.87 -5.52
N GLU A 398 16.63 33.34 -6.27
CA GLU A 398 16.82 34.04 -7.54
C GLU A 398 17.54 35.38 -7.33
N THR A 399 17.21 36.10 -6.26
CA THR A 399 17.89 37.33 -5.86
C THR A 399 19.35 37.08 -5.55
N ILE A 400 19.65 35.98 -4.86
CA ILE A 400 21.01 35.54 -4.56
C ILE A 400 21.78 35.23 -5.84
N LEU A 401 21.18 34.41 -6.73
CA LEU A 401 21.77 34.09 -8.03
C LEU A 401 22.03 35.34 -8.86
N ASN A 402 21.06 36.24 -8.92
CA ASN A 402 21.22 37.52 -9.61
C ASN A 402 22.32 38.37 -8.98
N ASN A 403 22.42 38.38 -7.65
CA ASN A 403 23.49 39.09 -6.93
C ASN A 403 24.86 38.44 -7.18
N VAL A 404 24.96 37.11 -7.19
CA VAL A 404 26.15 36.36 -7.57
C VAL A 404 26.56 36.68 -9.00
N GLN A 405 25.59 36.63 -9.92
CA GLN A 405 25.80 36.95 -11.32
C GLN A 405 26.27 38.39 -11.51
N LEU A 406 25.57 39.34 -10.88
CA LEU A 406 25.94 40.77 -10.90
C LEU A 406 27.32 41.01 -10.30
N THR A 407 27.63 40.34 -9.17
CA THR A 407 28.94 40.45 -8.53
C THR A 407 30.06 39.89 -9.41
N MET A 408 29.81 38.75 -10.05
CA MET A 408 30.74 38.17 -11.07
C MET A 408 30.83 39.04 -12.32
N GLU A 409 29.72 39.62 -12.80
CA GLU A 409 29.72 40.54 -13.94
C GLU A 409 30.42 41.86 -13.65
N GLU A 410 30.19 42.43 -12.46
CA GLU A 410 30.93 43.62 -12.03
C GLU A 410 32.42 43.28 -11.81
N GLY A 411 32.74 42.12 -11.25
CA GLY A 411 34.11 41.61 -11.16
C GLY A 411 34.77 41.51 -12.55
N THR A 412 34.07 40.92 -13.54
CA THR A 412 34.59 40.83 -14.91
C THR A 412 34.76 42.15 -15.60
N LYS A 413 33.89 43.12 -15.32
CA LYS A 413 34.01 44.49 -15.87
C LYS A 413 35.13 45.31 -15.23
N VAL A 414 35.30 45.11 -13.90
CA VAL A 414 36.29 45.87 -13.12
C VAL A 414 37.70 45.30 -13.34
N LEU A 415 37.86 43.99 -13.52
CA LEU A 415 39.17 43.34 -13.69
C LEU A 415 39.98 43.87 -14.90
N PRO A 416 39.42 44.04 -16.12
CA PRO A 416 40.15 44.63 -17.23
C PRO A 416 40.51 46.11 -16.98
N GLU A 417 39.60 46.86 -16.33
CA GLU A 417 39.87 48.25 -15.95
C GLU A 417 40.99 48.40 -14.92
N VAL A 418 40.95 47.54 -13.88
CA VAL A 418 42.04 47.46 -12.86
C VAL A 418 43.33 47.04 -13.47
N ARG A 419 43.30 46.03 -14.37
CA ARG A 419 44.52 45.58 -15.11
C ARG A 419 45.05 46.69 -16.01
N THR A 420 44.19 47.38 -16.76
CA THR A 420 44.60 48.48 -17.61
C THR A 420 45.23 49.58 -16.77
N LEU A 421 44.56 49.90 -15.66
CA LEU A 421 45.01 50.94 -14.71
C LEU A 421 46.33 50.59 -14.04
N LEU A 422 46.53 49.30 -13.65
CA LEU A 422 47.77 48.82 -13.07
C LEU A 422 48.90 48.76 -14.09
N ASN A 423 48.61 48.37 -15.35
CA ASN A 423 49.57 48.38 -16.41
C ASN A 423 49.96 49.81 -16.83
N GLU A 424 48.96 50.69 -16.88
CA GLU A 424 49.23 52.16 -17.11
C GLU A 424 50.00 52.75 -15.91
N THR A 425 49.69 52.30 -14.69
CA THR A 425 50.38 52.72 -13.47
C THR A 425 51.81 52.26 -13.45
N ASN A 426 52.05 50.96 -13.76
CA ASN A 426 53.40 50.40 -13.89
C ASN A 426 54.23 51.09 -14.97
N ARG A 427 53.62 51.34 -16.14
CA ARG A 427 54.25 52.06 -17.24
C ARG A 427 54.56 53.51 -16.91
N THR A 428 53.71 54.14 -16.07
CA THR A 428 53.90 55.49 -15.60
C THR A 428 55.00 55.57 -14.53
N LEU A 429 55.07 54.58 -13.67
CA LEU A 429 56.17 54.42 -12.65
C LEU A 429 57.51 54.15 -13.29
N GLU A 430 57.54 53.35 -14.38
CA GLU A 430 58.78 53.08 -15.13
C GLU A 430 59.27 54.26 -16.00
N THR A 431 58.36 55.13 -16.43
CA THR A 431 58.70 56.13 -17.47
C THR A 431 58.84 57.58 -16.94
N ARG A 432 58.16 57.96 -15.85
CA ARG A 432 58.22 59.42 -15.41
C ARG A 432 57.85 59.62 -13.93
N THR A 433 58.74 60.25 -13.20
CA THR A 433 58.56 60.83 -11.84
C THR A 433 57.53 61.98 -11.79
N GLY A 434 57.09 62.53 -12.92
CA GLY A 434 56.18 63.68 -13.01
C GLY A 434 54.67 63.37 -13.18
N ASP A 435 54.29 62.03 -13.33
CA ASP A 435 52.87 61.66 -13.56
C ASP A 435 52.11 61.18 -12.27
N ILE A 436 52.69 61.45 -11.11
CA ILE A 436 52.14 61.03 -9.80
C ILE A 436 50.83 61.72 -9.48
N ASP A 437 50.67 62.99 -9.88
CA ASP A 437 49.42 63.71 -9.70
C ASP A 437 48.24 63.05 -10.41
N LYS A 438 48.48 62.39 -11.56
CA LYS A 438 47.43 61.62 -12.28
C LYS A 438 47.07 60.33 -11.50
N LEU A 439 48.06 59.70 -10.86
CA LEU A 439 47.85 58.54 -10.03
C LEU A 439 47.02 58.87 -8.80
N GLN A 440 47.33 59.95 -8.14
CA GLN A 440 46.63 60.40 -6.95
C GLN A 440 45.16 60.74 -7.29
N ASN A 441 44.88 61.25 -8.47
CA ASN A 441 43.52 61.53 -8.90
C ASN A 441 42.71 60.27 -9.30
N LYS A 442 43.35 59.21 -9.76
CA LYS A 442 42.70 57.93 -10.12
C LYS A 442 42.57 56.94 -8.97
N PHE A 443 43.41 57.07 -7.93
CA PHE A 443 43.43 56.15 -6.78
C PHE A 443 42.11 56.13 -6.01
N PRO A 444 41.38 57.22 -5.73
CA PRO A 444 40.10 57.21 -5.06
C PRO A 444 39.03 56.37 -5.79
N GLU A 445 39.10 56.33 -7.12
CA GLU A 445 38.19 55.49 -7.93
C GLU A 445 38.49 53.99 -7.74
N ILE A 446 39.79 53.59 -7.72
CA ILE A 446 40.21 52.21 -7.44
C ILE A 446 39.80 51.83 -6.03
N GLU A 447 40.08 52.67 -5.05
CA GLU A 447 39.72 52.47 -3.66
C GLU A 447 38.21 52.20 -3.49
N THR A 448 37.40 53.05 -4.14
CA THR A 448 35.93 52.91 -4.09
C THR A 448 35.47 51.56 -4.66
N LYS A 449 36.02 51.13 -5.79
CA LYS A 449 35.64 49.85 -6.45
C LYS A 449 36.09 48.66 -5.64
N ILE A 450 37.31 48.65 -5.06
CA ILE A 450 37.81 47.56 -4.25
C ILE A 450 37.04 47.46 -2.92
N LYS A 451 36.75 48.56 -2.25
CA LYS A 451 35.92 48.55 -1.03
C LYS A 451 34.50 48.07 -1.27
N ALA A 452 33.90 48.44 -2.42
CA ALA A 452 32.59 47.97 -2.78
C ALA A 452 32.58 46.45 -3.02
N LEU A 453 33.61 45.91 -3.69
CA LEU A 453 33.74 44.47 -3.94
C LEU A 453 33.95 43.69 -2.62
N ALA A 454 34.86 44.21 -1.72
CA ALA A 454 35.10 43.61 -0.42
C ALA A 454 33.84 43.61 0.48
N SER A 455 33.05 44.70 0.39
CA SER A 455 31.77 44.78 1.13
C SER A 455 30.78 43.74 0.66
N LYS A 456 30.61 43.56 -0.65
CA LYS A 456 29.71 42.54 -1.23
C LYS A 456 30.17 41.11 -0.88
N MET A 457 31.46 40.86 -0.85
CA MET A 457 32.00 39.54 -0.41
C MET A 457 31.76 39.29 1.09
N ARG A 458 31.85 40.29 1.95
CA ARG A 458 31.51 40.15 3.37
C ARG A 458 30.01 39.95 3.62
N GLU A 459 29.17 40.54 2.79
CA GLU A 459 27.71 40.34 2.84
C GLU A 459 27.35 38.93 2.43
N PHE A 460 27.99 38.41 1.39
CA PHE A 460 27.83 37.01 0.94
C PHE A 460 28.25 36.02 2.05
N ASP A 461 29.41 36.21 2.68
CA ASP A 461 29.89 35.33 3.76
C ASP A 461 29.00 35.34 5.01
N LYS A 462 28.27 36.41 5.26
CA LYS A 462 27.31 36.51 6.38
C LYS A 462 26.03 35.75 6.09
N SER A 463 25.69 35.61 4.82
CA SER A 463 24.41 35.08 4.40
C SER A 463 24.46 33.59 4.06
N TYR A 464 25.65 33.02 3.77
CA TYR A 464 25.73 31.62 3.25
C TYR A 464 27.03 30.93 3.75
N ASN A 465 26.84 29.69 4.30
CA ASN A 465 27.93 28.76 4.60
C ASN A 465 28.12 27.81 3.41
N MET A 466 29.13 28.10 2.60
CA MET A 466 29.36 27.32 1.36
C MET A 466 29.74 25.86 1.61
N GLU A 467 30.34 25.52 2.76
CA GLU A 467 30.67 24.14 3.13
C GLU A 467 29.40 23.33 3.40
N GLU A 468 28.42 23.90 4.08
CA GLU A 468 27.11 23.24 4.30
C GLU A 468 26.35 23.03 3.00
N VAL A 469 26.40 23.99 2.08
CA VAL A 469 25.79 23.85 0.75
C VAL A 469 26.45 22.71 -0.04
N ILE A 470 27.79 22.62 0.00
CA ILE A 470 28.53 21.54 -0.67
C ILE A 470 28.19 20.17 -0.07
N ASP A 471 28.12 20.06 1.25
CA ASP A 471 27.79 18.81 1.93
C ASP A 471 26.36 18.35 1.60
N LEU A 472 25.42 19.29 1.53
CA LEU A 472 24.03 18.99 1.13
C LEU A 472 23.89 18.52 -0.33
N LEU A 473 24.80 18.96 -1.21
CA LEU A 473 24.80 18.57 -2.64
C LEU A 473 25.51 17.23 -2.88
N ARG A 474 26.28 16.70 -1.92
CA ARG A 474 27.10 15.51 -2.05
C ARG A 474 26.49 14.27 -1.38
N ASN A 475 25.28 13.96 -1.73
CA ASN A 475 24.55 12.81 -1.21
C ASN A 475 24.82 11.51 -2.00
N ASP A 476 24.54 10.37 -1.37
CA ASP A 476 24.57 9.06 -2.04
C ASP A 476 23.38 8.94 -2.98
N ILE A 477 23.65 9.13 -4.27
CA ILE A 477 22.64 9.15 -5.35
C ILE A 477 21.85 7.84 -5.38
N GLU A 478 22.51 6.71 -5.16
CA GLU A 478 21.88 5.39 -5.28
C GLU A 478 20.94 5.16 -4.09
N GLN A 479 21.40 5.42 -2.88
CA GLN A 479 20.62 5.25 -1.66
C GLN A 479 19.42 6.21 -1.60
N GLU A 480 19.61 7.47 -1.99
CA GLU A 480 18.53 8.46 -1.98
C GLU A 480 17.52 8.22 -3.10
N SER A 481 17.95 7.89 -4.32
CA SER A 481 17.02 7.58 -5.41
C SER A 481 16.20 6.31 -5.13
N GLU A 482 16.79 5.34 -4.45
CA GLU A 482 16.08 4.14 -3.97
C GLU A 482 15.05 4.51 -2.90
N PHE A 483 15.44 5.36 -1.94
CA PHE A 483 14.51 5.88 -0.94
C PHE A 483 13.34 6.64 -1.56
N PHE A 484 13.58 7.52 -2.56
CA PHE A 484 12.50 8.24 -3.25
C PHE A 484 11.56 7.30 -4.01
N SER A 485 12.09 6.22 -4.59
CA SER A 485 11.29 5.26 -5.34
C SER A 485 10.44 4.35 -4.43
N GLU A 486 10.91 4.07 -3.21
CA GLU A 486 10.24 3.18 -2.26
C GLU A 486 10.49 3.63 -0.79
N PRO A 487 9.92 4.79 -0.39
CA PRO A 487 10.17 5.39 0.93
C PRO A 487 9.57 4.59 2.08
N VAL A 488 8.64 3.67 1.79
CA VAL A 488 7.97 2.85 2.80
C VAL A 488 8.01 1.39 2.42
N LEU A 489 8.53 0.58 3.30
CA LEU A 489 8.52 -0.87 3.17
C LEU A 489 7.32 -1.45 3.92
N LEU A 490 6.52 -2.25 3.22
CA LEU A 490 5.44 -2.99 3.83
C LEU A 490 6.00 -4.16 4.64
N ASN A 491 6.03 -4.02 5.96
CA ASN A 491 6.39 -5.14 6.85
C ASN A 491 5.14 -5.95 7.20
N LYS A 492 4.90 -7.00 6.44
CA LYS A 492 3.72 -7.85 6.59
C LYS A 492 3.92 -8.87 7.71
N HIS A 493 3.20 -8.69 8.81
CA HIS A 493 3.08 -9.69 9.87
C HIS A 493 1.79 -10.49 9.67
N SER A 494 1.91 -11.71 9.20
CA SER A 494 0.75 -12.61 9.06
C SER A 494 0.40 -13.24 10.39
N LEU A 495 -0.76 -12.90 10.94
CA LEU A 495 -1.33 -13.58 12.10
C LEU A 495 -2.10 -14.83 11.61
N PHE A 496 -1.88 -15.97 12.25
CA PHE A 496 -2.51 -17.25 11.87
C PHE A 496 -2.28 -17.63 10.39
N PRO A 497 -1.02 -17.75 9.92
CA PRO A 497 -0.73 -18.01 8.53
C PRO A 497 -1.24 -19.38 8.07
N ILE A 498 -1.98 -19.40 6.97
CA ILE A 498 -2.44 -20.62 6.31
C ILE A 498 -1.74 -20.72 4.95
N PRO A 499 -1.06 -21.85 4.66
CA PRO A 499 -0.11 -21.92 3.54
C PRO A 499 -0.75 -21.91 2.14
N ASN A 500 -2.02 -22.32 2.01
CA ASN A 500 -2.71 -22.40 0.72
C ASN A 500 -4.22 -22.19 0.86
N TYR A 501 -4.86 -21.86 -0.24
CA TYR A 501 -6.28 -21.54 -0.27
C TYR A 501 -7.16 -22.76 0.04
N GLY A 502 -6.77 -23.96 -0.37
CA GLY A 502 -7.51 -25.20 -0.06
C GLY A 502 -7.61 -25.44 1.44
N SER A 503 -6.51 -25.25 2.18
CA SER A 503 -6.54 -25.32 3.65
C SER A 503 -7.41 -24.22 4.27
N ALA A 504 -7.36 -23.00 3.75
CA ALA A 504 -8.20 -21.90 4.22
C ALA A 504 -9.70 -22.16 3.96
N MET A 505 -10.04 -22.85 2.87
CA MET A 505 -11.41 -23.21 2.52
C MET A 505 -11.88 -24.53 3.14
N SER A 506 -10.97 -25.34 3.71
CA SER A 506 -11.31 -26.65 4.29
C SER A 506 -12.36 -26.57 5.41
N PRO A 507 -12.43 -25.55 6.29
CA PRO A 507 -13.51 -25.38 7.25
C PRO A 507 -14.90 -25.32 6.61
N PHE A 508 -15.02 -24.56 5.55
CA PHE A 508 -16.27 -24.40 4.82
C PHE A 508 -16.70 -25.72 4.14
N PHE A 509 -15.81 -26.35 3.37
CA PHE A 509 -16.14 -27.60 2.67
C PHE A 509 -16.35 -28.76 3.63
N THR A 510 -15.65 -28.79 4.75
CA THR A 510 -15.85 -29.79 5.81
C THR A 510 -17.23 -29.64 6.44
N ALA A 511 -17.59 -28.44 6.89
CA ALA A 511 -18.91 -28.19 7.46
C ALA A 511 -20.03 -28.51 6.44
N LEU A 512 -19.86 -28.07 5.20
CA LEU A 512 -20.82 -28.33 4.11
C LEU A 512 -20.99 -29.82 3.84
N SER A 513 -19.87 -30.56 3.77
CA SER A 513 -19.90 -31.99 3.52
C SER A 513 -20.62 -32.76 4.64
N LEU A 514 -20.44 -32.34 5.90
CA LEU A 514 -21.13 -32.95 7.05
C LEU A 514 -22.64 -32.70 7.02
N TRP A 515 -23.07 -31.48 6.60
CA TRP A 515 -24.49 -31.21 6.40
C TRP A 515 -25.10 -32.04 5.27
N VAL A 516 -24.42 -32.05 4.10
CA VAL A 516 -24.83 -32.87 2.94
C VAL A 516 -24.88 -34.34 3.32
N GLY A 517 -23.83 -34.81 3.99
CA GLY A 517 -23.74 -36.21 4.44
C GLY A 517 -24.87 -36.60 5.38
N GLY A 518 -25.18 -35.75 6.37
CA GLY A 518 -26.30 -35.92 7.28
C GLY A 518 -27.65 -35.94 6.52
N THR A 519 -27.81 -35.04 5.54
CA THR A 519 -29.04 -34.98 4.70
C THR A 519 -29.21 -36.22 3.84
N ILE A 520 -28.17 -36.69 3.19
CA ILE A 520 -28.18 -37.93 2.39
C ILE A 520 -28.45 -39.13 3.31
N LEU A 521 -27.71 -39.24 4.42
CA LEU A 521 -27.87 -40.29 5.40
C LEU A 521 -29.33 -40.45 5.84
N ILE A 522 -29.94 -39.33 6.26
CA ILE A 522 -31.32 -39.32 6.78
C ILE A 522 -32.37 -39.50 5.65
N SER A 523 -31.99 -39.16 4.44
CA SER A 523 -32.86 -39.39 3.27
C SER A 523 -32.89 -40.85 2.82
N MET A 524 -31.79 -41.58 3.00
CA MET A 524 -31.65 -42.97 2.59
C MET A 524 -32.09 -43.98 3.65
N LEU A 525 -31.82 -43.66 4.94
CA LEU A 525 -32.21 -44.53 6.03
C LEU A 525 -33.57 -44.10 6.63
N SER A 526 -34.39 -45.09 6.94
CA SER A 526 -35.73 -44.84 7.54
C SER A 526 -35.59 -44.24 8.97
N VAL A 527 -36.32 -43.17 9.23
CA VAL A 527 -36.43 -42.53 10.56
C VAL A 527 -37.53 -43.14 11.43
N GLY A 528 -38.28 -44.09 10.91
CA GLY A 528 -39.36 -44.79 11.60
C GLY A 528 -38.99 -46.20 11.96
N VAL A 529 -39.77 -46.81 12.86
CA VAL A 529 -39.68 -48.23 13.26
C VAL A 529 -40.94 -48.91 12.81
N SER A 530 -40.86 -50.11 12.25
CA SER A 530 -41.99 -50.87 11.70
C SER A 530 -42.92 -51.44 12.77
N GLN A 531 -42.47 -51.54 14.00
CA GLN A 531 -43.26 -52.09 15.12
C GLN A 531 -43.96 -51.03 15.94
N LYS A 532 -45.27 -51.20 16.21
CA LYS A 532 -46.12 -50.24 16.96
C LYS A 532 -45.93 -50.23 18.49
N VAL A 533 -44.93 -50.92 19.01
CA VAL A 533 -44.79 -51.20 20.46
C VAL A 533 -44.10 -50.03 21.21
N TYR A 534 -43.45 -49.11 20.52
CA TYR A 534 -42.64 -48.05 21.14
C TYR A 534 -43.35 -46.70 21.14
N SER A 535 -43.07 -45.91 22.19
CA SER A 535 -43.58 -44.53 22.26
C SER A 535 -42.81 -43.62 21.29
N PRO A 536 -43.42 -42.53 20.80
CA PRO A 536 -42.80 -41.65 19.80
C PRO A 536 -41.43 -41.10 20.25
N TYR A 537 -41.24 -40.80 21.51
CA TYR A 537 -39.95 -40.30 22.03
C TYR A 537 -38.89 -41.44 22.08
N GLN A 538 -39.29 -42.70 22.37
CA GLN A 538 -38.37 -43.84 22.33
C GLN A 538 -37.86 -44.12 20.91
N ILE A 539 -38.75 -44.01 19.95
CA ILE A 539 -38.42 -44.16 18.53
C ILE A 539 -37.48 -43.00 18.12
N TYR A 540 -37.79 -41.75 18.53
CA TYR A 540 -36.96 -40.62 18.21
C TYR A 540 -35.54 -40.78 18.75
N ILE A 541 -35.38 -41.08 20.01
CA ILE A 541 -34.05 -41.21 20.63
C ILE A 541 -33.33 -42.49 20.12
N GLY A 542 -34.04 -43.63 20.09
CA GLY A 542 -33.42 -44.90 19.69
C GLY A 542 -32.92 -44.92 18.25
N ARG A 543 -33.71 -44.33 17.33
CA ARG A 543 -33.28 -44.18 15.94
C ARG A 543 -32.18 -43.15 15.75
N TYR A 544 -32.20 -42.05 16.52
CA TYR A 544 -31.13 -41.04 16.45
C TYR A 544 -29.75 -41.64 16.76
N LEU A 545 -29.66 -42.61 17.68
CA LEU A 545 -28.37 -43.18 18.06
C LEU A 545 -27.63 -43.82 16.88
N ILE A 546 -28.31 -44.44 15.94
CA ILE A 546 -27.67 -45.00 14.74
C ILE A 546 -27.20 -43.89 13.79
N PHE A 547 -28.00 -42.84 13.61
CA PHE A 547 -27.62 -41.69 12.81
C PHE A 547 -26.46 -40.95 13.44
N PHE A 548 -26.44 -40.83 14.76
CA PHE A 548 -25.33 -40.25 15.52
C PHE A 548 -24.04 -40.99 15.25
N ILE A 549 -24.03 -42.34 15.39
CA ILE A 549 -22.80 -43.13 15.18
C ILE A 549 -22.31 -42.99 13.74
N ILE A 550 -23.18 -43.09 12.76
CA ILE A 550 -22.80 -42.93 11.35
C ILE A 550 -22.30 -41.49 11.09
N GLY A 551 -22.95 -40.49 11.70
CA GLY A 551 -22.50 -39.08 11.61
C GLY A 551 -21.14 -38.87 12.26
N VAL A 552 -20.85 -39.49 13.37
CA VAL A 552 -19.50 -39.50 13.99
C VAL A 552 -18.48 -40.14 13.05
N MET A 553 -18.80 -41.28 12.43
CA MET A 553 -17.92 -41.92 11.46
C MET A 553 -17.70 -41.07 10.22
N GLN A 554 -18.76 -40.35 9.71
CA GLN A 554 -18.62 -39.35 8.66
C GLN A 554 -17.64 -38.25 9.07
N ALA A 555 -17.78 -37.70 10.26
CA ALA A 555 -16.91 -36.63 10.75
C ALA A 555 -15.45 -37.08 10.88
N LEU A 556 -15.23 -38.30 11.44
CA LEU A 556 -13.91 -38.88 11.52
C LEU A 556 -13.29 -39.13 10.15
N SER A 557 -14.07 -39.67 9.20
CA SER A 557 -13.60 -39.92 7.84
C SER A 557 -13.20 -38.62 7.13
N VAL A 558 -14.03 -37.58 7.21
CA VAL A 558 -13.74 -36.27 6.61
C VAL A 558 -12.51 -35.63 7.25
N SER A 559 -12.51 -35.50 8.59
CA SER A 559 -11.48 -34.74 9.30
C SER A 559 -10.12 -35.44 9.26
N ILE A 560 -10.07 -36.75 9.49
CA ILE A 560 -8.82 -37.53 9.39
C ILE A 560 -8.33 -37.54 7.94
N GLY A 561 -9.23 -37.74 6.98
CA GLY A 561 -8.87 -37.75 5.57
C GLY A 561 -8.40 -36.39 5.06
N ASN A 562 -8.97 -35.29 5.52
CA ASN A 562 -8.47 -33.94 5.22
C ASN A 562 -7.00 -33.79 5.67
N ILE A 563 -6.67 -34.28 6.87
CA ILE A 563 -5.33 -34.15 7.45
C ILE A 563 -4.35 -35.13 6.77
N VAL A 564 -4.76 -36.40 6.62
CA VAL A 564 -3.84 -37.49 6.24
C VAL A 564 -3.78 -37.71 4.74
N LEU A 565 -4.93 -37.66 4.03
CA LEU A 565 -4.99 -37.98 2.60
C LEU A 565 -4.81 -36.73 1.73
N ILE A 566 -5.45 -35.61 2.11
CA ILE A 566 -5.39 -34.38 1.32
C ILE A 566 -4.20 -33.50 1.73
N GLY A 567 -3.73 -33.63 3.00
CA GLY A 567 -2.63 -32.82 3.49
C GLY A 567 -3.05 -31.39 3.86
N VAL A 568 -4.32 -31.19 4.23
CA VAL A 568 -4.82 -29.90 4.71
C VAL A 568 -4.00 -29.45 5.90
N TYR A 569 -3.52 -28.21 5.85
CA TYR A 569 -2.87 -27.59 7.00
C TYR A 569 -3.91 -27.36 8.11
N VAL A 570 -3.63 -27.91 9.27
CA VAL A 570 -4.44 -27.75 10.47
C VAL A 570 -3.47 -27.53 11.64
N ALA A 571 -3.57 -26.38 12.30
CA ALA A 571 -2.74 -26.05 13.46
C ALA A 571 -3.04 -27.00 14.63
N ASP A 572 -4.32 -27.16 14.96
CA ASP A 572 -4.79 -27.94 16.12
C ASP A 572 -5.58 -29.17 15.63
N LYS A 573 -4.84 -30.21 15.25
CA LYS A 573 -5.38 -31.40 14.57
C LYS A 573 -6.39 -32.20 15.42
N PHE A 574 -6.13 -32.32 16.71
CA PHE A 574 -7.01 -33.07 17.62
C PHE A 574 -8.35 -32.33 17.77
N GLU A 575 -8.30 -31.04 18.00
CA GLU A 575 -9.45 -30.17 18.15
C GLU A 575 -10.26 -30.11 16.84
N TYR A 576 -9.60 -30.08 15.69
CA TYR A 576 -10.27 -30.13 14.38
C TYR A 576 -11.14 -31.39 14.24
N ILE A 577 -10.62 -32.55 14.65
CA ILE A 577 -11.37 -33.80 14.64
C ILE A 577 -12.52 -33.73 15.63
N LEU A 578 -12.28 -33.27 16.84
CA LEU A 578 -13.28 -33.15 17.89
C LEU A 578 -14.41 -32.20 17.51
N PHE A 579 -14.05 -31.03 16.95
CA PHE A 579 -15.00 -30.06 16.46
C PHE A 579 -15.83 -30.60 15.30
N SER A 580 -15.20 -31.32 14.37
CA SER A 580 -15.92 -32.00 13.28
C SER A 580 -16.96 -32.98 13.81
N VAL A 581 -16.64 -33.75 14.86
CA VAL A 581 -17.58 -34.67 15.52
C VAL A 581 -18.73 -33.90 16.17
N LEU A 582 -18.44 -32.80 16.89
CA LEU A 582 -19.48 -31.94 17.48
C LEU A 582 -20.41 -31.38 16.40
N ILE A 583 -19.85 -30.83 15.33
CA ILE A 583 -20.59 -30.24 14.21
C ILE A 583 -21.47 -31.29 13.54
N SER A 584 -20.93 -32.45 13.24
CA SER A 584 -21.69 -33.57 12.68
C SER A 584 -22.85 -33.98 13.57
N THR A 585 -22.61 -34.03 14.88
CA THR A 585 -23.64 -34.35 15.88
C THR A 585 -24.79 -33.34 15.83
N VAL A 586 -24.46 -32.05 15.80
CA VAL A 586 -25.44 -30.96 15.73
C VAL A 586 -26.22 -31.03 14.41
N PHE A 587 -25.52 -31.12 13.28
CA PHE A 587 -26.13 -31.12 11.96
C PHE A 587 -27.01 -32.37 11.73
N THR A 588 -26.51 -33.51 12.07
CA THR A 588 -27.27 -34.78 11.98
C THR A 588 -28.51 -34.72 12.86
N LEU A 589 -28.42 -34.15 14.07
CA LEU A 589 -29.60 -34.02 14.94
C LEU A 589 -30.63 -33.05 14.35
N ILE A 590 -30.20 -31.90 13.81
CA ILE A 590 -31.11 -30.91 13.19
C ILE A 590 -31.84 -31.56 12.01
N VAL A 591 -31.09 -32.13 11.07
CA VAL A 591 -31.68 -32.77 9.88
C VAL A 591 -32.57 -33.94 10.25
N TYR A 592 -32.09 -34.78 11.19
CA TYR A 592 -32.87 -35.90 11.72
C TYR A 592 -34.20 -35.43 12.34
N THR A 593 -34.15 -34.37 13.13
CA THR A 593 -35.33 -33.83 13.78
C THR A 593 -36.36 -33.36 12.75
N PHE A 594 -35.94 -32.58 11.75
CA PHE A 594 -36.82 -32.15 10.68
C PHE A 594 -37.49 -33.32 9.97
N VAL A 595 -36.71 -34.31 9.58
CA VAL A 595 -37.25 -35.48 8.85
C VAL A 595 -38.06 -36.37 9.77
N SER A 596 -37.63 -36.60 11.00
CA SER A 596 -38.32 -37.43 11.96
C SER A 596 -39.69 -36.85 12.39
N VAL A 597 -39.80 -35.51 12.46
CA VAL A 597 -41.04 -34.82 12.87
C VAL A 597 -41.93 -34.53 11.66
N LEU A 598 -41.37 -34.01 10.56
CA LEU A 598 -42.09 -33.50 9.38
C LEU A 598 -42.09 -34.43 8.19
N GLY A 599 -41.38 -35.59 8.24
CA GLY A 599 -41.27 -36.53 7.14
C GLY A 599 -40.61 -35.95 5.88
N ASN A 600 -41.17 -36.14 4.72
CA ASN A 600 -40.63 -35.64 3.46
C ASN A 600 -40.55 -34.13 3.38
N VAL A 601 -41.45 -33.39 4.04
CA VAL A 601 -41.37 -31.93 4.18
C VAL A 601 -40.09 -31.53 4.91
N GLY A 602 -39.73 -32.27 5.96
CA GLY A 602 -38.49 -32.05 6.70
C GLY A 602 -37.23 -32.20 5.87
N LYS A 603 -37.24 -33.13 4.88
CA LYS A 603 -36.14 -33.25 3.89
C LYS A 603 -36.02 -31.97 3.06
N GLY A 604 -37.13 -31.46 2.55
CA GLY A 604 -37.18 -30.20 1.80
C GLY A 604 -36.64 -29.02 2.62
N ILE A 605 -37.10 -28.91 3.87
CA ILE A 605 -36.64 -27.85 4.79
C ILE A 605 -35.09 -27.94 5.02
N SER A 606 -34.57 -29.16 5.20
CA SER A 606 -33.13 -29.36 5.40
C SER A 606 -32.29 -28.91 4.19
N VAL A 607 -32.83 -29.14 2.97
CA VAL A 607 -32.18 -28.66 1.72
C VAL A 607 -32.29 -27.13 1.60
N VAL A 608 -33.45 -26.54 1.87
CA VAL A 608 -33.61 -25.07 1.83
C VAL A 608 -32.69 -24.41 2.84
N LEU A 609 -32.63 -24.96 4.06
CA LEU A 609 -31.73 -24.46 5.10
C LEU A 609 -30.26 -24.57 4.68
N MET A 610 -29.88 -25.66 3.99
CA MET A 610 -28.54 -25.81 3.43
C MET A 610 -28.19 -24.69 2.46
N VAL A 611 -29.10 -24.38 1.52
CA VAL A 611 -28.88 -23.31 0.54
C VAL A 611 -28.73 -21.95 1.24
N LEU A 612 -29.58 -21.66 2.20
CA LEU A 612 -29.47 -20.44 3.02
C LEU A 612 -28.12 -20.36 3.78
N GLN A 613 -27.68 -21.48 4.35
CA GLN A 613 -26.44 -21.55 5.12
C GLN A 613 -25.21 -21.33 4.23
N ILE A 614 -25.17 -21.91 3.01
CA ILE A 614 -24.07 -21.70 2.07
C ILE A 614 -23.89 -20.20 1.79
N SER A 615 -24.98 -19.50 1.49
CA SER A 615 -24.93 -18.08 1.12
C SER A 615 -24.72 -17.13 2.32
N SER A 616 -25.14 -17.57 3.51
CA SER A 616 -25.18 -16.69 4.70
C SER A 616 -24.08 -16.94 5.72
N SER A 617 -23.21 -17.96 5.52
CA SER A 617 -22.20 -18.35 6.52
C SER A 617 -20.94 -17.51 6.51
N GLY A 618 -20.71 -16.70 5.50
CA GLY A 618 -19.42 -16.05 5.31
C GLY A 618 -18.29 -17.04 5.00
N GLY A 619 -18.65 -18.21 4.45
CA GLY A 619 -17.68 -19.26 4.12
C GLY A 619 -16.84 -18.96 2.90
N THR A 620 -17.47 -18.51 1.82
CA THR A 620 -16.82 -18.19 0.53
C THR A 620 -16.44 -16.70 0.42
N PHE A 621 -17.30 -15.82 0.95
CA PHE A 621 -17.06 -14.39 0.99
C PHE A 621 -17.34 -13.89 2.40
N PRO A 622 -16.66 -12.82 2.86
CA PRO A 622 -17.00 -12.18 4.12
C PRO A 622 -18.48 -11.80 4.14
N ILE A 623 -19.19 -12.13 5.22
CA ILE A 623 -20.65 -11.90 5.32
C ILE A 623 -21.03 -10.42 5.13
N GLN A 624 -20.13 -9.54 5.47
CA GLN A 624 -20.30 -8.09 5.40
C GLN A 624 -20.47 -7.56 3.96
N VAL A 625 -19.96 -8.27 2.97
CA VAL A 625 -20.11 -7.89 1.56
C VAL A 625 -21.38 -8.48 0.93
N THR A 626 -22.14 -9.28 1.68
CA THR A 626 -23.39 -9.87 1.19
C THR A 626 -24.58 -8.91 1.45
N PRO A 627 -25.71 -9.07 0.72
CA PRO A 627 -26.90 -8.27 0.98
C PRO A 627 -27.38 -8.38 2.45
N PRO A 628 -28.03 -7.32 3.00
CA PRO A 628 -28.42 -7.26 4.41
C PRO A 628 -29.27 -8.44 4.90
N PHE A 629 -30.10 -9.01 4.05
CA PHE A 629 -30.90 -10.20 4.37
C PHE A 629 -30.01 -11.35 4.88
N PHE A 630 -28.92 -11.67 4.18
CA PHE A 630 -28.02 -12.75 4.55
C PHE A 630 -27.24 -12.42 5.84
N GLN A 631 -26.86 -11.16 6.03
CA GLN A 631 -26.21 -10.69 7.25
C GLN A 631 -27.10 -10.88 8.48
N HIS A 632 -28.40 -10.55 8.38
CA HIS A 632 -29.34 -10.70 9.49
C HIS A 632 -29.63 -12.17 9.84
N ILE A 633 -29.62 -13.05 8.86
CA ILE A 633 -29.85 -14.49 9.09
C ILE A 633 -28.62 -15.20 9.65
N ASN A 634 -27.43 -14.75 9.30
CA ASN A 634 -26.14 -15.36 9.66
C ASN A 634 -26.05 -15.83 11.12
N PRO A 635 -26.42 -15.00 12.14
CA PRO A 635 -26.31 -15.41 13.56
C PRO A 635 -27.25 -16.56 13.97
N PHE A 636 -28.29 -16.81 13.17
CA PHE A 636 -29.28 -17.86 13.45
C PHE A 636 -28.98 -19.18 12.78
N LEU A 637 -27.85 -19.27 12.07
CA LEU A 637 -27.49 -20.46 11.32
C LEU A 637 -26.39 -21.25 12.03
N PRO A 638 -26.60 -22.55 12.31
CA PRO A 638 -25.58 -23.37 12.97
C PRO A 638 -24.30 -23.51 12.15
N PHE A 639 -24.39 -23.37 10.84
CA PHE A 639 -23.27 -23.46 9.92
C PHE A 639 -22.25 -22.32 10.11
N THR A 640 -22.71 -21.13 10.50
CA THR A 640 -21.85 -19.97 10.81
C THR A 640 -20.84 -20.32 11.89
N TYR A 641 -21.33 -20.90 12.97
CA TYR A 641 -20.51 -21.30 14.13
C TYR A 641 -19.68 -22.54 13.84
N ALA A 642 -20.18 -23.44 13.00
CA ALA A 642 -19.46 -24.61 12.56
C ALA A 642 -18.22 -24.23 11.73
N VAL A 643 -18.39 -23.33 10.75
CA VAL A 643 -17.27 -22.84 9.93
C VAL A 643 -16.32 -22.01 10.80
N GLY A 644 -16.84 -21.16 11.70
CA GLY A 644 -16.04 -20.41 12.67
C GLY A 644 -15.15 -21.32 13.49
N LEU A 645 -15.74 -22.33 14.13
CA LEU A 645 -15.05 -23.26 15.00
C LEU A 645 -13.96 -24.08 14.26
N LEU A 646 -14.22 -24.50 13.02
CA LEU A 646 -13.21 -25.19 12.21
C LEU A 646 -12.10 -24.26 11.74
N ARG A 647 -12.39 -22.99 11.49
CA ARG A 647 -11.36 -21.96 11.17
C ARG A 647 -10.39 -21.76 12.33
N GLU A 648 -10.91 -21.76 13.56
CA GLU A 648 -10.06 -21.69 14.75
C GLU A 648 -9.06 -22.84 14.80
N SER A 649 -9.49 -24.09 14.55
CA SER A 649 -8.59 -25.23 14.57
C SER A 649 -7.63 -25.28 13.39
N VAL A 650 -8.00 -24.71 12.24
CA VAL A 650 -7.11 -24.64 11.07
C VAL A 650 -6.05 -23.55 11.23
N GLY A 651 -6.43 -22.37 11.68
CA GLY A 651 -5.52 -21.23 11.82
C GLY A 651 -4.74 -21.19 13.12
N GLY A 652 -5.26 -21.83 14.16
CA GLY A 652 -4.78 -21.74 15.55
C GLY A 652 -5.89 -21.19 16.46
N ILE A 653 -6.15 -21.89 17.56
CA ILE A 653 -7.33 -21.67 18.40
C ILE A 653 -7.19 -20.44 19.28
N THR A 654 -8.16 -19.54 19.11
CA THR A 654 -8.45 -18.47 20.07
C THR A 654 -9.64 -18.92 20.93
N TRP A 655 -9.38 -19.40 22.14
CA TRP A 655 -10.41 -20.03 22.98
C TRP A 655 -11.60 -19.12 23.33
N SER A 656 -11.42 -17.80 23.33
CA SER A 656 -12.54 -16.85 23.52
C SER A 656 -13.54 -16.89 22.34
N VAL A 657 -13.06 -17.17 21.13
CA VAL A 657 -13.87 -17.30 19.90
C VAL A 657 -14.44 -18.72 19.82
N ALA A 658 -13.56 -19.72 19.88
CA ALA A 658 -13.96 -21.14 19.80
C ALA A 658 -14.97 -21.52 20.89
N GLY A 659 -14.77 -21.03 22.12
CA GLY A 659 -15.70 -21.29 23.25
C GLY A 659 -17.10 -20.74 23.02
N LYS A 660 -17.22 -19.56 22.41
CA LYS A 660 -18.49 -18.99 21.99
C LYS A 660 -19.19 -19.86 20.94
N ASP A 661 -18.45 -20.28 19.91
CA ASP A 661 -19.00 -21.10 18.83
C ASP A 661 -19.43 -22.47 19.32
N ILE A 662 -18.63 -23.11 20.20
CA ILE A 662 -19.00 -24.35 20.85
C ILE A 662 -20.28 -24.17 21.67
N PHE A 663 -20.37 -23.12 22.50
CA PHE A 663 -21.54 -22.85 23.31
C PHE A 663 -22.82 -22.71 22.46
N ILE A 664 -22.74 -21.98 21.37
CA ILE A 664 -23.89 -21.78 20.49
C ILE A 664 -24.25 -23.07 19.75
N LEU A 665 -23.28 -23.87 19.30
CA LEU A 665 -23.54 -25.17 18.69
C LEU A 665 -24.20 -26.14 19.68
N ILE A 666 -23.75 -26.16 20.93
CA ILE A 666 -24.41 -26.94 22.00
C ILE A 666 -25.82 -26.42 22.25
N LEU A 667 -26.05 -25.11 22.21
CA LEU A 667 -27.39 -24.53 22.34
C LEU A 667 -28.30 -25.01 21.20
N PHE A 668 -27.83 -25.00 19.94
CA PHE A 668 -28.56 -25.55 18.79
C PHE A 668 -28.88 -27.04 19.02
N LEU A 669 -27.93 -27.82 19.49
CA LEU A 669 -28.11 -29.23 19.81
C LEU A 669 -29.23 -29.41 20.85
N LEU A 670 -29.18 -28.69 21.98
CA LEU A 670 -30.15 -28.79 23.06
C LEU A 670 -31.56 -28.36 22.63
N ILE A 671 -31.66 -27.19 21.95
CA ILE A 671 -32.92 -26.68 21.43
C ILE A 671 -33.55 -27.68 20.47
N THR A 672 -32.76 -28.20 19.51
CA THR A 672 -33.21 -29.15 18.50
C THR A 672 -33.66 -30.45 19.14
N PHE A 673 -32.89 -30.96 20.09
CA PHE A 673 -33.25 -32.19 20.84
C PHE A 673 -34.55 -32.04 21.58
N ILE A 674 -34.75 -30.93 22.34
CA ILE A 674 -35.95 -30.63 23.10
C ILE A 674 -37.15 -30.50 22.15
N LEU A 675 -37.01 -29.73 21.09
CA LEU A 675 -38.04 -29.56 20.06
C LEU A 675 -38.42 -30.90 19.41
N GLY A 676 -37.42 -31.74 19.09
CA GLY A 676 -37.62 -33.06 18.52
C GLY A 676 -38.45 -33.95 19.44
N VAL A 677 -38.11 -34.02 20.73
CA VAL A 677 -38.86 -34.81 21.73
C VAL A 677 -40.29 -34.29 21.92
N ILE A 678 -40.46 -32.96 22.00
CA ILE A 678 -41.80 -32.34 22.24
C ILE A 678 -42.69 -32.50 20.98
N LEU A 679 -42.17 -32.19 19.82
CA LEU A 679 -42.95 -32.11 18.57
C LEU A 679 -43.20 -33.49 17.94
N LYS A 680 -42.39 -34.51 18.27
CA LYS A 680 -42.57 -35.87 17.69
C LYS A 680 -43.94 -36.44 17.98
N LYS A 681 -44.46 -36.30 19.18
CA LYS A 681 -45.75 -36.84 19.57
C LYS A 681 -46.97 -36.17 18.86
N PRO A 682 -47.12 -34.82 18.89
CA PRO A 682 -48.28 -34.15 18.27
C PRO A 682 -48.27 -34.17 16.74
N LEU A 683 -47.08 -34.17 16.12
CA LEU A 683 -46.96 -34.10 14.67
C LEU A 683 -46.91 -35.50 14.03
N HIS A 684 -46.56 -36.55 14.77
CA HIS A 684 -46.47 -37.91 14.26
C HIS A 684 -47.75 -38.39 13.62
N ALA A 685 -48.88 -38.17 14.28
CA ALA A 685 -50.20 -38.57 13.74
C ALA A 685 -50.59 -37.79 12.47
N ARG A 686 -50.24 -36.52 12.39
CA ARG A 686 -50.46 -35.68 11.18
C ARG A 686 -49.55 -36.04 10.04
N THR A 687 -48.29 -36.30 10.31
CA THR A 687 -47.30 -36.73 9.30
C THR A 687 -47.62 -38.11 8.75
N GLN A 688 -48.13 -39.02 9.58
CA GLN A 688 -48.59 -40.35 9.15
C GLN A 688 -49.79 -40.24 8.17
N LYS A 689 -50.79 -39.46 8.51
CA LYS A 689 -51.96 -39.17 7.64
C LYS A 689 -51.53 -38.52 6.30
N MET A 690 -50.54 -37.63 6.36
CA MET A 690 -49.98 -36.99 5.15
C MET A 690 -49.16 -37.93 4.30
N LYS A 691 -48.41 -38.83 4.91
CA LYS A 691 -47.72 -39.93 4.24
C LYS A 691 -48.72 -40.84 3.52
N ASP A 692 -49.77 -41.31 4.20
CA ASP A 692 -50.78 -42.18 3.63
C ASP A 692 -51.49 -41.51 2.43
N LYS A 693 -51.74 -40.20 2.49
CA LYS A 693 -52.28 -39.44 1.36
C LYS A 693 -51.28 -39.27 0.20
N LEU A 694 -50.01 -39.04 0.49
CA LEU A 694 -48.96 -38.90 -0.53
C LEU A 694 -48.65 -40.22 -1.24
N TYR A 695 -48.54 -41.33 -0.46
CA TYR A 695 -48.36 -42.67 -1.08
C TYR A 695 -49.61 -43.11 -1.84
N GLY A 696 -50.82 -42.66 -1.48
CA GLY A 696 -52.04 -42.88 -2.24
C GLY A 696 -52.11 -42.16 -3.57
N SER A 697 -51.27 -41.11 -3.76
CA SER A 697 -51.19 -40.34 -5.01
C SER A 697 -50.31 -41.00 -6.09
N ARG A 698 -49.62 -42.11 -5.80
CA ARG A 698 -48.68 -42.82 -6.68
C ARG A 698 -47.56 -41.97 -7.30
N ILE A 699 -47.37 -40.76 -6.81
CA ILE A 699 -46.34 -39.82 -7.28
C ILE A 699 -45.10 -39.82 -6.35
N PHE A 700 -45.27 -40.30 -5.12
CA PHE A 700 -44.20 -40.43 -4.12
C PHE A 700 -44.10 -41.86 -3.56
#